data_3d78713e953bf70f531f94935862e741
#
_entry.id   3d78713e953bf70f531f94935862e741
#
_cell.length_a   1.000
_cell.length_b   1.000
_cell.length_c   1.000
_cell.angle_alpha   90.00
_cell.angle_beta   90.00
_cell.angle_gamma   90.00
#
_symmetry.space_group_name_H-M   'P 1'
#
loop_
_entity.id
_entity.type
_entity.pdbx_description
1 polymer ?
#
loop_
_entity_poly.entity_id
_entity_poly.type
_entity_poly.pdbx_seq_one_letter_code
_entity_poly.pdbx_strand_id
1 'polypeptide(L)'
;MKKIIYGIAAIGVNVCTLAAQTSADTTMSRTIQDVEIWGRHSAGILGGAIKQLQIENNPSSVNVTAADAFRQFPSVITDIEGGVLFRGSTKTGMFIDGVPYGLMEEYSGDVLIQLPAIFFNHLSLSAFAPIDFVPDGDAGVLDLSSQIASGDSSPLTLHLGGGLHNRYNVGAVLNLNPGRFHIVAKYNYRREFRSRKFDKSTTTSQNTTVMNNNADARPNIHLADLAISYDLTENDELGVKGLFHSMSYSRYGRINNQIYKPNGEMMKHVIRNRYNNQRQNAYSAEVWWKHLFQNGGTLSARFNYNDFLYDEDNDFKNENPQNGMIVAEDNQFINHDKHNYFWKIHYRHPFAEKLFLHAGYIGRLTQETYTNEVNNKQEEIWQANPAKSYRYEFTRNLNLFFLSLAKKAEVWEGEIGLQAEVGRREMKEADLVTTKAFHLYPQARLVYHLTDEQQLALSYQQRVIRPLGSELNSYVDNSDATHIFKGNPDLKDEYVHSVELSYQLGISNFRLRPALYFRSRTNRIVEVAEQMSEETIWQKVNAGISRSAGADLSMRWQPLQVLTLGASGNVFRDEIDGRTIGYGEKKSLWCWDVKGSAEWLITPTTHLQIDGFYVSDQLTPQGKVKSRYVVNAGLSQYFLQKRLCASLSVHNLFDSLEETTLISTPNMQMEQIRNRDARVSWLTLTYKF
;
A
#
# COMPACT_ATOMS: atom_id res chain seq x y z
N MET A 1 -6.61 32.45 6.40
CA MET A 1 -5.34 31.91 5.90
C MET A 1 -4.12 32.84 6.05
N LYS A 2 -4.16 34.15 5.76
CA LYS A 2 -3.00 35.05 5.93
C LYS A 2 -2.50 35.23 7.38
N LYS A 3 -3.30 35.05 8.41
CA LYS A 3 -2.91 35.20 9.82
C LYS A 3 -2.23 33.95 10.44
N ILE A 4 -2.36 32.80 9.81
CA ILE A 4 -1.75 31.52 10.30
C ILE A 4 -0.30 31.40 9.81
N ILE A 5 0.01 31.95 8.63
CA ILE A 5 1.37 31.90 8.04
C ILE A 5 2.36 32.75 8.83
N TYR A 6 1.93 33.86 9.42
CA TYR A 6 2.79 34.72 10.26
C TYR A 6 3.09 34.13 11.64
N GLY A 7 2.23 33.23 12.16
CA GLY A 7 2.47 32.55 13.43
C GLY A 7 3.57 31.46 13.33
N ILE A 8 3.67 30.80 12.21
CA ILE A 8 4.68 29.72 12.00
C ILE A 8 6.07 30.31 11.72
N ALA A 9 6.15 31.44 11.03
CA ALA A 9 7.42 32.14 10.79
C ALA A 9 8.03 32.75 12.06
N ALA A 10 7.21 33.16 13.04
CA ALA A 10 7.69 33.74 14.30
C ALA A 10 8.22 32.69 15.30
N ILE A 11 7.77 31.43 15.22
CA ILE A 11 8.27 30.32 16.05
C ILE A 11 9.64 29.82 15.55
N GLY A 12 9.89 29.88 14.24
CA GLY A 12 11.15 29.42 13.65
C GLY A 12 12.38 30.27 13.96
N VAL A 13 12.20 31.55 14.29
CA VAL A 13 13.32 32.49 14.51
C VAL A 13 13.84 32.46 15.94
N ASN A 14 13.04 32.05 16.93
CA ASN A 14 13.48 32.02 18.34
C ASN A 14 14.13 30.68 18.78
N VAL A 15 14.09 29.63 17.96
CA VAL A 15 14.72 28.32 18.28
C VAL A 15 16.20 28.26 17.86
N CYS A 16 16.65 29.15 16.97
CA CYS A 16 18.03 29.12 16.45
C CYS A 16 19.13 29.64 17.41
N THR A 17 18.78 30.13 18.59
CA THR A 17 19.77 30.72 19.50
C THR A 17 20.17 29.86 20.71
N LEU A 18 19.65 28.63 20.84
CA LEU A 18 19.90 27.79 22.03
C LEU A 18 20.68 26.48 21.80
N ALA A 19 21.23 26.25 20.63
CA ALA A 19 21.99 25.03 20.36
C ALA A 19 23.38 25.28 19.79
N ALA A 20 24.23 25.90 20.61
CA ALA A 20 25.68 25.90 20.37
C ALA A 20 26.38 25.41 21.63
N GLN A 21 26.40 24.11 21.86
CA GLN A 21 27.43 23.48 22.69
C GLN A 21 27.99 22.27 21.96
N THR A 22 29.28 22.41 21.71
CA THR A 22 30.20 21.47 21.07
C THR A 22 30.41 20.23 21.92
N SER A 23 30.38 19.06 21.29
CA SER A 23 31.19 17.93 21.74
C SER A 23 31.92 17.32 20.55
N ALA A 24 33.22 17.09 20.77
CA ALA A 24 34.21 16.70 19.81
C ALA A 24 34.14 15.20 19.47
N ASP A 25 34.37 14.97 18.21
CA ASP A 25 35.22 13.97 17.58
C ASP A 25 35.18 12.51 18.08
N THR A 26 34.60 11.66 17.26
CA THR A 26 35.16 10.32 16.99
C THR A 26 34.79 9.91 15.57
N THR A 27 35.81 9.84 14.72
CA THR A 27 35.77 9.24 13.40
C THR A 27 35.38 7.77 13.50
N MET A 28 34.09 7.46 13.28
CA MET A 28 33.63 6.15 12.88
C MET A 28 33.09 6.26 11.46
N SER A 29 33.74 5.56 10.54
CA SER A 29 33.18 5.24 9.25
C SER A 29 31.89 4.45 9.46
N ARG A 30 30.74 5.14 9.59
CA ARG A 30 29.44 4.48 9.54
C ARG A 30 29.16 4.14 8.08
N THR A 31 29.44 2.91 7.71
CA THR A 31 28.78 2.21 6.62
C THR A 31 27.28 2.48 6.76
N ILE A 32 26.62 2.82 5.65
CA ILE A 32 25.15 2.83 5.59
C ILE A 32 24.74 1.37 5.84
N GLN A 33 24.49 1.07 7.08
CA GLN A 33 23.87 -0.17 7.45
C GLN A 33 22.38 0.00 7.15
N ASP A 34 21.91 -0.65 6.08
CA ASP A 34 20.56 -1.19 6.11
C ASP A 34 20.57 -2.11 7.32
N VAL A 35 20.09 -1.60 8.43
CA VAL A 35 19.94 -2.39 9.62
C VAL A 35 18.71 -3.25 9.37
N GLU A 36 18.91 -4.45 8.82
CA GLU A 36 18.06 -5.55 9.22
C GLU A 36 18.28 -5.69 10.72
N ILE A 37 17.56 -4.89 11.51
CA ILE A 37 17.56 -5.03 12.96
C ILE A 37 16.81 -6.32 13.24
N TRP A 38 17.56 -7.37 13.43
CA TRP A 38 17.13 -8.59 14.05
C TRP A 38 16.77 -8.27 15.51
N GLY A 39 15.49 -7.95 15.72
CA GLY A 39 14.84 -7.92 17.00
C GLY A 39 15.56 -7.26 18.17
N ARG A 40 15.44 -5.96 18.27
CA ARG A 40 15.48 -5.27 19.55
C ARG A 40 14.53 -4.09 19.58
N HIS A 41 13.23 -4.30 19.42
CA HIS A 41 12.21 -3.51 20.12
C HIS A 41 10.83 -4.09 19.85
N SER A 42 10.21 -4.48 20.93
CA SER A 42 8.79 -4.69 21.20
C SER A 42 7.96 -5.42 20.15
N ALA A 43 7.40 -6.46 20.57
CA ALA A 43 6.35 -7.29 19.99
C ALA A 43 6.81 -8.51 19.23
N GLY A 44 7.45 -9.39 19.81
CA GLY A 44 7.68 -10.73 19.29
C GLY A 44 9.06 -11.20 19.66
N ILE A 45 9.09 -12.18 20.50
CA ILE A 45 10.30 -12.89 20.92
C ILE A 45 10.99 -13.53 19.72
N LEU A 46 10.31 -13.58 18.58
CA LEU A 46 10.75 -14.24 17.36
C LEU A 46 11.22 -13.23 16.31
N GLY A 47 12.42 -12.69 16.50
CA GLY A 47 13.00 -11.64 15.67
C GLY A 47 13.33 -11.96 14.21
N GLY A 48 13.18 -13.17 13.73
CA GLY A 48 13.68 -13.60 12.43
C GLY A 48 12.72 -13.41 11.23
N ALA A 49 11.52 -12.86 11.40
CA ALA A 49 10.54 -12.76 10.33
C ALA A 49 10.34 -11.36 9.78
N ILE A 50 10.74 -10.33 10.51
CA ILE A 50 10.48 -8.94 10.15
C ILE A 50 11.72 -8.38 9.47
N LYS A 51 11.57 -7.96 8.21
CA LYS A 51 12.55 -7.14 7.50
C LYS A 51 12.22 -5.68 7.81
N GLN A 52 13.19 -4.90 8.24
CA GLN A 52 13.03 -3.46 8.50
C GLN A 52 13.97 -2.66 7.61
N LEU A 53 13.46 -1.58 7.06
CA LEU A 53 14.22 -0.58 6.32
C LEU A 53 14.19 0.73 7.11
N GLN A 54 15.34 1.21 7.56
CA GLN A 54 15.46 2.55 8.14
C GLN A 54 15.52 3.58 7.02
N ILE A 55 14.54 4.48 7.00
CA ILE A 55 14.44 5.53 5.98
C ILE A 55 15.31 6.72 6.33
N GLU A 56 15.44 7.04 7.59
CA GLU A 56 16.08 8.26 8.10
C GLU A 56 17.55 8.44 7.65
N ASN A 57 18.25 7.35 7.43
CA ASN A 57 19.65 7.34 7.01
C ASN A 57 19.89 7.02 5.53
N ASN A 58 18.82 6.85 4.74
CA ASN A 58 18.93 6.53 3.33
C ASN A 58 18.77 7.79 2.47
N PRO A 59 19.84 8.29 1.83
CA PRO A 59 19.78 9.51 1.03
C PRO A 59 18.89 9.43 -0.20
N SER A 60 18.65 8.22 -0.72
CA SER A 60 17.74 7.99 -1.84
C SER A 60 16.27 8.09 -1.43
N SER A 61 15.96 8.08 -0.13
CA SER A 61 14.60 8.07 0.39
C SER A 61 13.92 9.45 0.39
N VAL A 62 14.65 10.52 0.16
CA VAL A 62 14.16 11.89 0.37
C VAL A 62 13.06 12.30 -0.60
N ASN A 63 13.04 11.75 -1.81
CA ASN A 63 12.03 12.04 -2.82
C ASN A 63 11.13 10.88 -3.17
N VAL A 64 11.36 9.76 -2.51
CA VAL A 64 10.58 8.58 -2.77
C VAL A 64 9.32 8.59 -1.94
N THR A 65 8.29 8.04 -2.49
CA THR A 65 7.06 7.74 -1.80
C THR A 65 7.21 6.49 -0.95
N ALA A 66 6.24 6.19 -0.10
CA ALA A 66 6.20 4.93 0.63
C ALA A 66 6.19 3.72 -0.32
N ALA A 67 5.50 3.82 -1.48
CA ALA A 67 5.52 2.79 -2.51
C ALA A 67 6.94 2.55 -3.05
N ASP A 68 7.71 3.62 -3.29
CA ASP A 68 9.08 3.51 -3.75
C ASP A 68 10.01 2.91 -2.69
N ALA A 69 9.81 3.28 -1.42
CA ALA A 69 10.59 2.75 -0.32
C ALA A 69 10.31 1.24 -0.11
N PHE A 70 9.06 0.79 -0.24
CA PHE A 70 8.74 -0.64 -0.22
C PHE A 70 9.44 -1.42 -1.34
N ARG A 71 9.69 -0.81 -2.48
CA ARG A 71 10.49 -1.44 -3.55
C ARG A 71 11.91 -1.78 -3.13
N GLN A 72 12.45 -1.22 -2.06
CA GLN A 72 13.79 -1.58 -1.57
C GLN A 72 13.82 -2.94 -0.87
N PHE A 73 12.66 -3.45 -0.40
CA PHE A 73 12.61 -4.80 0.13
C PHE A 73 12.78 -5.85 -0.98
N PRO A 74 13.57 -6.90 -0.73
CA PRO A 74 13.60 -8.06 -1.62
C PRO A 74 12.22 -8.66 -1.81
N SER A 75 11.93 -9.17 -3.01
CA SER A 75 10.65 -9.81 -3.38
C SER A 75 9.42 -8.90 -3.27
N VAL A 76 9.62 -7.58 -3.16
CA VAL A 76 8.56 -6.58 -3.22
C VAL A 76 8.67 -5.78 -4.50
N ILE A 77 7.58 -5.70 -5.24
CA ILE A 77 7.45 -4.98 -6.48
C ILE A 77 6.24 -4.06 -6.37
N THR A 78 6.24 -2.94 -7.06
CA THR A 78 5.05 -2.08 -7.17
C THR A 78 4.51 -2.12 -8.59
N ASP A 79 3.18 -2.12 -8.68
CA ASP A 79 2.48 -2.00 -9.95
C ASP A 79 2.43 -0.53 -10.44
N ILE A 80 1.77 -0.30 -11.56
CA ILE A 80 1.58 1.02 -12.19
C ILE A 80 0.78 1.99 -11.31
N GLU A 81 -0.08 1.50 -10.42
CA GLU A 81 -0.89 2.32 -9.50
C GLU A 81 -0.23 2.50 -8.12
N GLY A 82 0.98 1.96 -7.92
CA GLY A 82 1.67 2.00 -6.63
C GLY A 82 1.27 0.86 -5.68
N GLY A 83 0.43 -0.06 -6.11
CA GLY A 83 0.07 -1.26 -5.36
C GLY A 83 1.28 -2.16 -5.13
N VAL A 84 1.38 -2.74 -3.93
CA VAL A 84 2.49 -3.59 -3.55
C VAL A 84 2.19 -5.05 -3.92
N LEU A 85 3.09 -5.63 -4.69
CA LEU A 85 3.12 -7.05 -5.03
C LEU A 85 4.19 -7.73 -4.19
N PHE A 86 3.82 -8.68 -3.33
CA PHE A 86 4.74 -9.48 -2.55
C PHE A 86 4.50 -10.97 -2.82
N ARG A 87 5.52 -11.66 -3.34
CA ARG A 87 5.45 -13.09 -3.70
C ARG A 87 4.21 -13.42 -4.53
N GLY A 88 3.97 -12.63 -5.57
CA GLY A 88 2.85 -12.82 -6.49
C GLY A 88 1.47 -12.41 -5.96
N SER A 89 1.36 -11.84 -4.76
CA SER A 89 0.10 -11.35 -4.21
C SER A 89 0.07 -9.84 -4.07
N THR A 90 -1.04 -9.23 -4.47
CA THR A 90 -1.38 -7.82 -4.23
C THR A 90 -2.16 -7.59 -2.93
N LYS A 91 -2.49 -8.68 -2.20
CA LYS A 91 -3.33 -8.66 -1.00
C LYS A 91 -2.49 -8.80 0.28
N THR A 92 -1.50 -7.93 0.44
CA THR A 92 -0.69 -7.84 1.66
C THR A 92 -1.35 -6.87 2.64
N GLY A 93 -1.44 -7.25 3.92
CA GLY A 93 -2.00 -6.37 4.96
C GLY A 93 -1.14 -5.12 5.12
N MET A 94 -1.75 -3.92 5.11
CA MET A 94 -1.05 -2.64 5.22
C MET A 94 -1.47 -1.87 6.45
N PHE A 95 -0.47 -1.38 7.19
CA PHE A 95 -0.65 -0.73 8.47
C PHE A 95 0.20 0.55 8.58
N ILE A 96 -0.23 1.47 9.43
CA ILE A 96 0.57 2.57 9.94
C ILE A 96 0.62 2.42 11.46
N ASP A 97 1.82 2.25 12.01
CA ASP A 97 2.04 2.02 13.45
C ASP A 97 1.23 0.83 14.02
N GLY A 98 1.04 -0.22 13.19
CA GLY A 98 0.27 -1.41 13.56
C GLY A 98 -1.25 -1.22 13.55
N VAL A 99 -1.75 -0.10 13.04
CA VAL A 99 -3.17 0.22 12.88
C VAL A 99 -3.56 0.11 11.40
N PRO A 100 -4.64 -0.61 11.05
CA PRO A 100 -5.16 -0.61 9.68
C PRO A 100 -5.57 0.82 9.30
N TYR A 101 -4.97 1.37 8.26
CA TYR A 101 -5.33 2.70 7.78
C TYR A 101 -6.45 2.60 6.74
N GLY A 102 -7.63 3.10 7.07
CA GLY A 102 -8.85 2.87 6.30
C GLY A 102 -8.77 3.25 4.81
N LEU A 103 -8.03 4.31 4.50
CA LEU A 103 -7.77 4.74 3.13
C LEU A 103 -6.92 3.72 2.34
N MET A 104 -5.99 3.03 3.00
CA MET A 104 -5.13 2.01 2.36
C MET A 104 -5.86 0.70 2.06
N GLU A 105 -7.04 0.48 2.57
CA GLU A 105 -7.79 -0.74 2.26
C GLU A 105 -8.36 -0.72 0.84
N GLU A 106 -8.83 0.42 0.40
CA GLU A 106 -9.54 0.58 -0.87
C GLU A 106 -8.63 1.19 -1.95
N TYR A 107 -7.77 2.12 -1.56
CA TYR A 107 -6.90 2.90 -2.45
C TYR A 107 -5.41 2.71 -2.13
N SER A 108 -4.99 1.53 -1.66
CA SER A 108 -3.65 1.29 -1.10
C SER A 108 -2.50 1.79 -1.96
N GLY A 109 -2.52 1.49 -3.25
CA GLY A 109 -1.50 1.93 -4.19
C GLY A 109 -1.48 3.45 -4.35
N ASP A 110 -2.64 4.05 -4.59
CA ASP A 110 -2.75 5.50 -4.78
C ASP A 110 -2.31 6.27 -3.53
N VAL A 111 -2.61 5.76 -2.33
CA VAL A 111 -2.18 6.36 -1.06
C VAL A 111 -0.68 6.20 -0.85
N LEU A 112 -0.12 5.02 -1.10
CA LEU A 112 1.32 4.78 -0.92
C LEU A 112 2.19 5.67 -1.80
N ILE A 113 1.74 6.03 -3.01
CA ILE A 113 2.45 7.01 -3.86
C ILE A 113 2.26 8.47 -3.41
N GLN A 114 1.32 8.74 -2.52
CA GLN A 114 1.09 10.07 -1.96
C GLN A 114 1.87 10.28 -0.66
N LEU A 115 2.10 9.21 0.11
CA LEU A 115 2.81 9.27 1.38
C LEU A 115 4.33 9.45 1.17
N PRO A 116 4.96 10.53 1.66
CA PRO A 116 6.41 10.69 1.59
C PRO A 116 7.12 9.67 2.49
N ALA A 117 8.10 8.96 1.96
CA ALA A 117 8.84 7.96 2.75
C ALA A 117 9.51 8.58 3.99
N ILE A 118 9.97 9.82 3.91
CA ILE A 118 10.61 10.57 5.02
C ILE A 118 9.71 10.76 6.26
N PHE A 119 8.39 10.52 6.12
CA PHE A 119 7.46 10.58 7.26
C PHE A 119 7.55 9.36 8.17
N PHE A 120 8.21 8.29 7.70
CA PHE A 120 8.31 7.04 8.41
C PHE A 120 9.78 6.78 8.78
N ASN A 121 10.01 6.41 10.03
CA ASN A 121 11.36 6.05 10.48
C ASN A 121 11.75 4.67 9.96
N HIS A 122 10.78 3.77 9.96
CA HIS A 122 10.97 2.39 9.55
C HIS A 122 9.81 1.94 8.65
N LEU A 123 10.15 1.14 7.65
CA LEU A 123 9.21 0.26 6.98
C LEU A 123 9.51 -1.16 7.38
N SER A 124 8.50 -1.94 7.67
CA SER A 124 8.66 -3.34 7.99
C SER A 124 7.84 -4.23 7.06
N LEU A 125 8.42 -5.38 6.71
CA LEU A 125 7.77 -6.45 5.96
C LEU A 125 7.90 -7.74 6.75
N SER A 126 6.78 -8.37 7.07
CA SER A 126 6.75 -9.68 7.71
C SER A 126 5.89 -10.65 6.91
N ALA A 127 6.47 -11.77 6.49
CA ALA A 127 5.71 -12.87 5.88
C ALA A 127 4.86 -13.63 6.91
N PHE A 128 5.26 -13.63 8.17
CA PHE A 128 4.52 -14.15 9.30
C PHE A 128 4.02 -12.98 10.16
N ALA A 129 2.73 -12.74 10.18
CA ALA A 129 2.15 -11.62 10.92
C ALA A 129 2.23 -11.84 12.44
N PRO A 130 2.61 -10.82 13.23
CA PRO A 130 2.51 -10.90 14.68
C PRO A 130 1.07 -11.17 15.14
N ILE A 131 0.92 -11.89 16.29
CA ILE A 131 -0.40 -12.29 16.82
C ILE A 131 -1.31 -11.09 17.16
N ASP A 132 -0.73 -9.94 17.41
CA ASP A 132 -1.42 -8.71 17.79
C ASP A 132 -1.77 -7.81 16.59
N PHE A 133 -1.66 -8.34 15.36
CA PHE A 133 -2.18 -7.71 14.13
C PHE A 133 -3.49 -8.38 13.70
N VAL A 134 -4.37 -7.64 13.05
CA VAL A 134 -5.55 -8.24 12.42
C VAL A 134 -5.13 -9.25 11.34
N PRO A 135 -5.88 -10.35 11.15
CA PRO A 135 -5.49 -11.42 10.22
C PRO A 135 -5.70 -11.07 8.74
N ASP A 136 -5.83 -9.78 8.39
CA ASP A 136 -6.11 -9.32 7.04
C ASP A 136 -4.92 -9.47 6.10
N GLY A 137 -5.19 -9.91 4.85
CA GLY A 137 -4.20 -10.14 3.78
C GLY A 137 -3.72 -11.59 3.69
N ASP A 138 -2.99 -11.94 2.61
CA ASP A 138 -2.56 -13.31 2.35
C ASP A 138 -1.03 -13.53 2.34
N ALA A 139 -0.27 -12.49 2.02
CA ALA A 139 1.18 -12.60 1.81
C ALA A 139 2.01 -12.07 2.98
N GLY A 140 1.37 -11.66 4.09
CA GLY A 140 2.03 -11.07 5.24
C GLY A 140 1.55 -9.65 5.53
N VAL A 141 2.40 -8.90 6.22
CA VAL A 141 2.11 -7.56 6.74
C VAL A 141 3.19 -6.59 6.30
N LEU A 142 2.77 -5.43 5.80
CA LEU A 142 3.59 -4.24 5.60
C LEU A 142 3.17 -3.19 6.62
N ASP A 143 4.12 -2.68 7.40
CA ASP A 143 3.86 -1.65 8.40
C ASP A 143 4.77 -0.44 8.19
N LEU A 144 4.17 0.74 8.16
CA LEU A 144 4.80 2.05 8.06
C LEU A 144 4.93 2.61 9.48
N SER A 145 6.10 2.53 10.08
CA SER A 145 6.29 3.03 11.44
C SER A 145 6.71 4.49 11.45
N SER A 146 5.89 5.31 12.08
CA SER A 146 6.16 6.73 12.31
C SER A 146 6.63 7.02 13.74
N GLN A 147 6.88 5.98 14.54
CA GLN A 147 7.27 6.12 15.95
C GLN A 147 8.52 7.01 16.10
N ILE A 148 8.55 7.77 17.18
CA ILE A 148 9.66 8.64 17.54
C ILE A 148 10.84 7.75 17.89
N ALA A 149 11.93 7.84 17.13
CA ALA A 149 13.17 7.23 17.55
C ALA A 149 13.80 8.09 18.66
N SER A 150 13.96 7.52 19.85
CA SER A 150 14.82 8.09 20.87
C SER A 150 16.28 7.93 20.44
N GLY A 151 16.99 8.99 20.12
CA GLY A 151 18.40 8.98 19.74
C GLY A 151 18.76 10.08 18.72
N ASP A 152 19.91 10.05 18.14
CA ASP A 152 20.61 11.04 17.28
C ASP A 152 19.86 11.56 16.03
N SER A 153 18.55 11.73 16.06
CA SER A 153 17.81 12.33 14.95
C SER A 153 18.01 13.84 14.92
N SER A 154 18.20 14.40 13.72
CA SER A 154 18.26 15.85 13.54
C SER A 154 17.00 16.51 14.09
N PRO A 155 17.11 17.59 14.91
CA PRO A 155 15.95 18.25 15.48
C PRO A 155 15.04 18.85 14.41
N LEU A 156 15.59 19.26 13.27
CA LEU A 156 14.82 19.78 12.14
C LEU A 156 15.43 19.31 10.82
N THR A 157 14.61 18.72 9.98
CA THR A 157 14.96 18.38 8.59
C THR A 157 14.03 19.10 7.63
N LEU A 158 14.60 19.81 6.68
CA LEU A 158 13.87 20.47 5.60
C LEU A 158 14.18 19.82 4.26
N HIS A 159 13.20 19.68 3.38
CA HIS A 159 13.43 19.22 2.03
C HIS A 159 12.65 20.03 1.01
N LEU A 160 13.27 20.22 -0.15
CA LEU A 160 12.73 20.92 -1.31
C LEU A 160 13.01 20.07 -2.54
N GLY A 161 11.98 19.79 -3.32
CA GLY A 161 12.10 19.02 -4.55
C GLY A 161 11.43 19.70 -5.74
N GLY A 162 12.03 19.55 -6.90
CA GLY A 162 11.46 19.95 -8.19
C GLY A 162 11.59 18.80 -9.20
N GLY A 163 10.58 18.60 -10.01
CA GLY A 163 10.56 17.55 -11.02
C GLY A 163 10.00 18.05 -12.36
N LEU A 164 10.15 17.22 -13.39
CA LEU A 164 9.57 17.51 -14.70
C LEU A 164 8.05 17.63 -14.63
N HIS A 165 7.45 18.33 -15.59
CA HIS A 165 6.01 18.58 -15.69
C HIS A 165 5.41 19.37 -14.51
N ASN A 166 6.19 20.35 -13.96
CA ASN A 166 5.77 21.18 -12.83
C ASN A 166 5.43 20.39 -11.55
N ARG A 167 6.25 19.38 -11.23
CA ARG A 167 6.22 18.68 -9.95
C ARG A 167 7.01 19.45 -8.91
N TYR A 168 6.45 19.55 -7.71
CA TYR A 168 7.07 20.21 -6.56
C TYR A 168 6.86 19.37 -5.31
N ASN A 169 7.86 19.38 -4.43
CA ASN A 169 7.79 18.74 -3.12
C ASN A 169 8.47 19.63 -2.08
N VAL A 170 7.76 20.00 -1.02
CA VAL A 170 8.29 20.83 0.07
C VAL A 170 7.84 20.22 1.38
N GLY A 171 8.78 19.98 2.29
CA GLY A 171 8.41 19.41 3.58
C GLY A 171 9.39 19.72 4.69
N ALA A 172 8.92 19.45 5.90
CA ALA A 172 9.65 19.63 7.15
C ALA A 172 9.33 18.49 8.12
N VAL A 173 10.34 18.04 8.85
CA VAL A 173 10.24 17.10 9.96
C VAL A 173 10.93 17.72 11.17
N LEU A 174 10.19 17.90 12.25
CA LEU A 174 10.65 18.43 13.53
C LEU A 174 10.60 17.32 14.59
N ASN A 175 11.71 17.07 15.28
CA ASN A 175 11.82 16.14 16.39
C ASN A 175 12.34 16.88 17.62
N LEU A 176 11.58 16.89 18.70
CA LEU A 176 11.96 17.56 19.95
C LEU A 176 11.74 16.59 21.13
N ASN A 177 12.70 16.56 22.04
CA ASN A 177 12.64 15.74 23.26
C ASN A 177 12.89 16.59 24.51
N PRO A 178 12.02 17.57 24.85
CA PRO A 178 12.20 18.41 26.02
C PRO A 178 11.76 17.67 27.29
N GLY A 179 12.73 17.20 28.08
CA GLY A 179 12.48 16.50 29.34
C GLY A 179 11.76 15.17 29.14
N ARG A 180 10.49 15.10 29.61
CA ARG A 180 9.64 13.90 29.49
C ARG A 180 8.72 13.93 28.28
N PHE A 181 8.78 14.96 27.45
CA PHE A 181 7.99 15.06 26.24
C PHE A 181 8.78 14.58 25.03
N HIS A 182 8.11 13.86 24.13
CA HIS A 182 8.60 13.51 22.82
C HIS A 182 7.61 14.07 21.79
N ILE A 183 8.08 14.96 20.95
CA ILE A 183 7.23 15.68 19.99
C ILE A 183 7.79 15.46 18.59
N VAL A 184 6.97 14.96 17.70
CA VAL A 184 7.28 14.91 16.26
C VAL A 184 6.19 15.63 15.50
N ALA A 185 6.59 16.64 14.72
CA ALA A 185 5.70 17.33 13.82
C ALA A 185 6.24 17.25 12.39
N LYS A 186 5.39 16.87 11.44
CA LYS A 186 5.77 16.68 10.05
C LYS A 186 4.75 17.39 9.17
N TYR A 187 5.24 18.01 8.12
CA TYR A 187 4.38 18.58 7.08
C TYR A 187 5.01 18.37 5.73
N ASN A 188 4.21 18.01 4.73
CA ASN A 188 4.61 17.90 3.35
C ASN A 188 3.54 18.45 2.42
N TYR A 189 3.96 19.27 1.48
CA TYR A 189 3.18 19.65 0.30
C TYR A 189 3.83 19.03 -0.92
N ARG A 190 3.02 18.36 -1.75
CA ARG A 190 3.48 17.77 -2.99
C ARG A 190 2.50 18.06 -4.11
N ARG A 191 3.03 18.55 -5.24
CA ARG A 191 2.30 18.69 -6.49
C ARG A 191 2.84 17.65 -7.47
N GLU A 192 1.94 16.81 -7.96
CA GLU A 192 2.25 15.77 -8.93
C GLU A 192 1.74 16.12 -10.33
N PHE A 193 2.20 15.37 -11.30
CA PHE A 193 1.61 15.26 -12.63
C PHE A 193 1.33 13.78 -12.89
N ARG A 194 0.14 13.47 -13.37
CA ARG A 194 -0.31 12.13 -13.70
C ARG A 194 -0.93 12.15 -15.09
N SER A 195 -0.30 11.47 -16.03
CA SER A 195 -0.86 11.18 -17.34
C SER A 195 -1.24 9.72 -17.38
N ARG A 196 -2.47 9.43 -17.79
CA ARG A 196 -2.99 8.07 -17.90
C ARG A 196 -3.42 7.82 -19.33
N LYS A 197 -2.94 6.73 -19.91
CA LYS A 197 -3.41 6.19 -21.18
C LYS A 197 -4.01 4.82 -20.92
N PHE A 198 -5.17 4.61 -21.50
CA PHE A 198 -5.87 3.35 -21.38
C PHE A 198 -6.44 3.00 -22.77
N ASP A 199 -5.91 1.93 -23.35
CA ASP A 199 -6.34 1.41 -24.63
C ASP A 199 -6.97 0.03 -24.43
N LYS A 200 -8.16 -0.19 -24.99
CA LYS A 200 -8.88 -1.45 -24.87
C LYS A 200 -9.46 -1.84 -26.25
N SER A 201 -9.23 -3.08 -26.63
CA SER A 201 -9.87 -3.70 -27.78
C SER A 201 -10.60 -4.96 -27.33
N THR A 202 -11.89 -5.04 -27.59
CA THR A 202 -12.73 -6.19 -27.23
C THR A 202 -13.42 -6.72 -28.47
N THR A 203 -13.18 -7.98 -28.82
CA THR A 203 -13.79 -8.63 -29.97
C THR A 203 -14.70 -9.77 -29.52
N THR A 204 -15.93 -9.77 -30.01
CA THR A 204 -16.93 -10.81 -29.83
C THR A 204 -17.39 -11.34 -31.19
N SER A 205 -18.32 -12.30 -31.18
CA SER A 205 -18.97 -12.76 -32.42
C SER A 205 -19.85 -11.67 -33.09
N GLN A 206 -20.23 -10.62 -32.33
CA GLN A 206 -21.19 -9.61 -32.79
C GLN A 206 -20.51 -8.31 -33.21
N ASN A 207 -19.41 -7.92 -32.55
CA ASN A 207 -18.75 -6.66 -32.77
C ASN A 207 -17.29 -6.65 -32.30
N THR A 208 -16.56 -5.62 -32.69
CA THR A 208 -15.28 -5.23 -32.10
C THR A 208 -15.41 -3.82 -31.55
N THR A 209 -15.19 -3.65 -30.25
CA THR A 209 -15.16 -2.35 -29.57
C THR A 209 -13.71 -1.92 -29.36
N VAL A 210 -13.35 -0.73 -29.79
CA VAL A 210 -12.03 -0.11 -29.56
C VAL A 210 -12.23 1.17 -28.73
N MET A 211 -11.55 1.24 -27.60
CA MET A 211 -11.57 2.40 -26.73
C MET A 211 -10.15 2.93 -26.50
N ASN A 212 -9.97 4.23 -26.64
CA ASN A 212 -8.76 4.94 -26.26
C ASN A 212 -9.13 6.04 -25.27
N ASN A 213 -8.53 6.04 -24.11
CA ASN A 213 -8.75 7.04 -23.06
C ASN A 213 -7.42 7.68 -22.68
N ASN A 214 -7.33 9.00 -22.82
CA ASN A 214 -6.19 9.79 -22.38
C ASN A 214 -6.66 10.80 -21.34
N ALA A 215 -5.99 10.86 -20.20
CA ALA A 215 -6.36 11.77 -19.14
C ALA A 215 -5.12 12.28 -18.38
N ASP A 216 -5.08 13.60 -18.16
CA ASP A 216 -4.05 14.29 -17.39
C ASP A 216 -4.65 14.88 -16.11
N ALA A 217 -3.91 14.75 -15.02
CA ALA A 217 -4.26 15.32 -13.74
C ALA A 217 -3.04 15.94 -13.05
N ARG A 218 -3.26 16.95 -12.21
CA ARG A 218 -2.22 17.61 -11.40
C ARG A 218 -2.62 17.65 -9.94
N PRO A 219 -2.46 16.52 -9.22
CA PRO A 219 -2.80 16.44 -7.80
C PRO A 219 -1.97 17.42 -6.96
N ASN A 220 -2.65 18.11 -6.04
CA ASN A 220 -2.06 18.84 -4.94
C ASN A 220 -2.33 18.03 -3.67
N ILE A 221 -1.27 17.66 -2.97
CA ILE A 221 -1.30 16.76 -1.83
C ILE A 221 -0.73 17.49 -0.62
N HIS A 222 -1.47 17.49 0.48
CA HIS A 222 -1.04 18.00 1.78
C HIS A 222 -1.07 16.86 2.77
N LEU A 223 0.02 16.68 3.50
CA LEU A 223 0.12 15.72 4.58
C LEU A 223 0.71 16.42 5.81
N ALA A 224 0.04 16.30 6.94
CA ALA A 224 0.52 16.76 8.24
C ALA A 224 0.39 15.61 9.25
N ASP A 225 1.40 15.44 10.08
CA ASP A 225 1.44 14.44 11.16
C ASP A 225 2.00 15.13 12.42
N LEU A 226 1.30 14.97 13.54
CA LEU A 226 1.74 15.47 14.84
C LEU A 226 1.57 14.35 15.86
N ALA A 227 2.67 13.92 16.46
CA ALA A 227 2.68 12.97 17.55
C ALA A 227 3.34 13.60 18.78
N ILE A 228 2.70 13.45 19.93
CA ILE A 228 3.20 13.91 21.23
C ILE A 228 3.07 12.74 22.19
N SER A 229 4.17 12.32 22.81
CA SER A 229 4.11 11.43 23.96
C SER A 229 4.77 12.05 25.19
N TYR A 230 4.33 11.59 26.34
CA TYR A 230 4.77 12.03 27.64
C TYR A 230 5.05 10.86 28.57
N ASP A 231 6.25 10.81 29.12
CA ASP A 231 6.63 9.83 30.14
C ASP A 231 6.01 10.24 31.48
N LEU A 232 4.82 9.72 31.80
CA LEU A 232 4.12 9.96 33.08
C LEU A 232 4.99 9.53 34.26
N THR A 233 5.60 8.35 34.11
CA THR A 233 6.58 7.78 35.05
C THR A 233 7.70 7.12 34.23
N GLU A 234 8.68 6.51 34.87
CA GLU A 234 9.69 5.68 34.19
C GLU A 234 9.09 4.42 33.52
N ASN A 235 7.88 4.06 33.92
CA ASN A 235 7.19 2.84 33.48
C ASN A 235 5.92 3.13 32.66
N ASP A 236 5.44 4.38 32.62
CA ASP A 236 4.18 4.74 31.97
C ASP A 236 4.41 5.82 30.91
N GLU A 237 4.01 5.52 29.68
CA GLU A 237 3.98 6.44 28.55
C GLU A 237 2.53 6.67 28.13
N LEU A 238 2.15 7.93 27.94
CA LEU A 238 0.89 8.35 27.34
C LEU A 238 1.17 9.17 26.08
N GLY A 239 0.46 8.90 24.98
CA GLY A 239 0.67 9.65 23.77
C GLY A 239 -0.61 9.92 23.01
N VAL A 240 -0.55 10.96 22.16
CA VAL A 240 -1.59 11.36 21.22
C VAL A 240 -0.96 11.60 19.85
N LYS A 241 -1.70 11.29 18.78
CA LYS A 241 -1.27 11.52 17.41
C LYS A 241 -2.43 12.01 16.58
N GLY A 242 -2.16 12.96 15.69
CA GLY A 242 -3.07 13.42 14.66
C GLY A 242 -2.40 13.33 13.29
N LEU A 243 -3.11 12.81 12.29
CA LEU A 243 -2.68 12.81 10.90
C LEU A 243 -3.78 13.44 10.04
N PHE A 244 -3.36 14.35 9.17
CA PHE A 244 -4.21 14.96 8.14
C PHE A 244 -3.60 14.70 6.78
N HIS A 245 -4.39 14.17 5.87
CA HIS A 245 -4.06 13.96 4.47
C HIS A 245 -5.15 14.55 3.59
N SER A 246 -4.76 15.34 2.61
CA SER A 246 -5.67 15.91 1.64
C SER A 246 -5.06 15.83 0.25
N MET A 247 -5.82 15.33 -0.72
CA MET A 247 -5.47 15.38 -2.13
C MET A 247 -6.63 15.99 -2.92
N SER A 248 -6.31 16.92 -3.83
CA SER A 248 -7.29 17.46 -4.74
C SER A 248 -6.68 17.67 -6.13
N TYR A 249 -7.47 17.41 -7.16
CA TYR A 249 -7.09 17.71 -8.55
C TYR A 249 -8.29 17.85 -9.47
N SER A 250 -8.06 18.55 -10.57
CA SER A 250 -8.93 18.52 -11.74
C SER A 250 -8.30 17.66 -12.82
N ARG A 251 -9.10 16.89 -13.52
CA ARG A 251 -8.68 16.00 -14.60
C ARG A 251 -9.53 16.27 -15.84
N TYR A 252 -8.88 16.35 -16.98
CA TYR A 252 -9.53 16.29 -18.27
C TYR A 252 -9.19 14.97 -18.93
N GLY A 253 -10.22 14.24 -19.36
CA GLY A 253 -10.09 12.97 -20.06
C GLY A 253 -10.86 13.01 -21.39
N ARG A 254 -10.31 12.38 -22.40
CA ARG A 254 -10.94 12.19 -23.70
C ARG A 254 -11.01 10.71 -24.01
N ILE A 255 -12.23 10.19 -24.04
CA ILE A 255 -12.54 8.79 -24.30
C ILE A 255 -13.08 8.67 -25.71
N ASN A 256 -12.35 7.97 -26.57
CA ASN A 256 -12.72 7.71 -27.96
C ASN A 256 -13.22 6.27 -28.07
N ASN A 257 -14.52 6.09 -28.35
CA ASN A 257 -15.17 4.79 -28.46
C ASN A 257 -15.59 4.52 -29.91
N GLN A 258 -15.12 3.43 -30.47
CA GLN A 258 -15.43 2.97 -31.82
C GLN A 258 -15.96 1.52 -31.78
N ILE A 259 -17.07 1.28 -32.47
CA ILE A 259 -17.68 -0.04 -32.53
C ILE A 259 -17.78 -0.44 -33.99
N TYR A 260 -17.30 -1.64 -34.31
CA TYR A 260 -17.25 -2.21 -35.66
C TYR A 260 -18.05 -3.49 -35.73
N LYS A 261 -18.72 -3.72 -36.88
CA LYS A 261 -19.28 -5.04 -37.22
C LYS A 261 -18.18 -6.06 -37.45
N PRO A 262 -18.49 -7.35 -37.42
CA PRO A 262 -17.52 -8.41 -37.73
C PRO A 262 -16.85 -8.28 -39.12
N ASN A 263 -17.52 -7.64 -40.08
CA ASN A 263 -16.99 -7.37 -41.40
C ASN A 263 -16.06 -6.13 -41.47
N GLY A 264 -15.81 -5.47 -40.34
CA GLY A 264 -14.97 -4.28 -40.25
C GLY A 264 -15.68 -2.95 -40.52
N GLU A 265 -16.98 -2.94 -40.85
CA GLU A 265 -17.77 -1.73 -41.03
C GLU A 265 -18.00 -1.03 -39.66
N MET A 266 -17.76 0.27 -39.62
CA MET A 266 -18.00 1.07 -38.41
C MET A 266 -19.50 1.23 -38.15
N MET A 267 -19.93 0.82 -36.95
CA MET A 267 -21.32 0.96 -36.48
C MET A 267 -21.54 2.26 -35.74
N LYS A 268 -20.58 2.61 -34.85
CA LYS A 268 -20.72 3.74 -33.93
C LYS A 268 -19.37 4.35 -33.62
N HIS A 269 -19.33 5.65 -33.54
CA HIS A 269 -18.17 6.40 -33.11
C HIS A 269 -18.61 7.58 -32.21
N VAL A 270 -18.17 7.60 -30.98
CA VAL A 270 -18.50 8.61 -30.00
C VAL A 270 -17.24 9.04 -29.26
N ILE A 271 -17.04 10.33 -29.12
CA ILE A 271 -16.04 10.90 -28.23
C ILE A 271 -16.74 11.39 -26.98
N ARG A 272 -16.32 10.87 -25.82
CA ARG A 272 -16.80 11.31 -24.51
C ARG A 272 -15.71 12.13 -23.83
N ASN A 273 -15.93 13.43 -23.73
CA ASN A 273 -15.06 14.33 -22.99
C ASN A 273 -15.49 14.32 -21.53
N ARG A 274 -14.55 14.11 -20.60
CA ARG A 274 -14.75 14.08 -19.16
C ARG A 274 -14.01 15.23 -18.51
N TYR A 275 -14.73 16.05 -17.77
CA TYR A 275 -14.20 17.05 -16.85
C TYR A 275 -14.47 16.59 -15.45
N ASN A 276 -13.43 16.39 -14.67
CA ASN A 276 -13.52 15.79 -13.35
C ASN A 276 -12.80 16.64 -12.32
N ASN A 277 -13.46 16.89 -11.18
CA ASN A 277 -12.84 17.42 -9.99
C ASN A 277 -12.91 16.35 -8.90
N GLN A 278 -11.77 16.04 -8.30
CA GLN A 278 -11.68 15.03 -7.27
C GLN A 278 -11.03 15.60 -6.01
N ARG A 279 -11.58 15.23 -4.85
CA ARG A 279 -11.04 15.55 -3.54
C ARG A 279 -11.05 14.31 -2.66
N GLN A 280 -9.95 14.08 -1.98
CA GLN A 280 -9.80 13.06 -0.95
C GLN A 280 -9.29 13.74 0.31
N ASN A 281 -9.98 13.59 1.43
CA ASN A 281 -9.52 14.05 2.73
C ASN A 281 -9.53 12.88 3.71
N ALA A 282 -8.49 12.74 4.50
CA ALA A 282 -8.44 11.78 5.57
C ALA A 282 -7.90 12.43 6.85
N TYR A 283 -8.57 12.13 7.94
CA TYR A 283 -8.18 12.57 9.28
C TYR A 283 -7.99 11.33 10.15
N SER A 284 -6.94 11.31 10.95
CA SER A 284 -6.75 10.27 11.95
C SER A 284 -6.41 10.90 13.28
N ALA A 285 -7.02 10.40 14.34
CA ALA A 285 -6.73 10.76 15.72
C ALA A 285 -6.48 9.50 16.53
N GLU A 286 -5.40 9.47 17.27
CA GLU A 286 -4.99 8.32 18.08
C GLU A 286 -4.62 8.75 19.48
N VAL A 287 -4.95 7.90 20.45
CA VAL A 287 -4.43 7.97 21.81
C VAL A 287 -3.91 6.58 22.20
N TRP A 288 -2.76 6.54 22.87
CA TRP A 288 -2.20 5.31 23.40
C TRP A 288 -1.67 5.50 24.80
N TRP A 289 -1.68 4.42 25.56
CA TRP A 289 -1.02 4.28 26.84
C TRP A 289 -0.24 2.97 26.87
N LYS A 290 0.93 2.99 27.51
CA LYS A 290 1.79 1.84 27.69
C LYS A 290 2.34 1.82 29.12
N HIS A 291 2.27 0.66 29.75
CA HIS A 291 2.83 0.40 31.07
C HIS A 291 3.85 -0.73 31.04
N LEU A 292 4.98 -0.52 31.67
CA LEU A 292 6.04 -1.52 31.83
C LEU A 292 6.04 -2.02 33.28
N PHE A 293 5.72 -3.28 33.49
CA PHE A 293 5.75 -3.91 34.80
C PHE A 293 7.18 -4.21 35.25
N GLN A 294 7.44 -4.24 36.59
CA GLN A 294 8.77 -4.56 37.15
C GLN A 294 9.30 -5.95 36.72
N ASN A 295 8.43 -6.89 36.45
CA ASN A 295 8.79 -8.23 35.95
C ASN A 295 9.11 -8.27 34.44
N GLY A 296 9.15 -7.11 33.77
CA GLY A 296 9.37 -7.01 32.32
C GLY A 296 8.13 -7.31 31.46
N GLY A 297 6.95 -7.47 32.07
CA GLY A 297 5.67 -7.52 31.37
C GLY A 297 5.29 -6.15 30.81
N THR A 298 4.43 -6.11 29.80
CA THR A 298 3.92 -4.85 29.23
C THR A 298 2.41 -4.93 29.05
N LEU A 299 1.72 -3.83 29.36
CA LEU A 299 0.31 -3.63 29.03
C LEU A 299 0.22 -2.39 28.16
N SER A 300 -0.44 -2.49 27.04
CA SER A 300 -0.70 -1.33 26.16
C SER A 300 -2.17 -1.26 25.77
N ALA A 301 -2.68 -0.06 25.71
CA ALA A 301 -4.01 0.25 25.20
C ALA A 301 -3.90 1.33 24.15
N ARG A 302 -4.66 1.21 23.05
CA ARG A 302 -4.68 2.14 21.94
C ARG A 302 -6.09 2.31 21.45
N PHE A 303 -6.46 3.53 21.13
CA PHE A 303 -7.68 3.88 20.40
C PHE A 303 -7.33 4.76 19.23
N ASN A 304 -7.83 4.45 18.05
CA ASN A 304 -7.64 5.23 16.84
C ASN A 304 -8.98 5.44 16.13
N TYR A 305 -9.20 6.66 15.69
CA TYR A 305 -10.32 7.06 14.81
C TYR A 305 -9.75 7.54 13.49
N ASN A 306 -10.27 7.02 12.39
CA ASN A 306 -9.96 7.48 11.04
C ASN A 306 -11.25 7.87 10.33
N ASP A 307 -11.25 9.05 9.75
CA ASP A 307 -12.28 9.59 8.91
C ASP A 307 -11.75 9.78 7.49
N PHE A 308 -12.49 9.35 6.50
CA PHE A 308 -12.14 9.47 5.10
C PHE A 308 -13.32 9.94 4.28
N LEU A 309 -13.12 11.01 3.52
CA LEU A 309 -14.09 11.57 2.61
C LEU A 309 -13.49 11.60 1.19
N TYR A 310 -14.23 11.04 0.25
CA TYR A 310 -13.94 11.09 -1.17
C TYR A 310 -15.11 11.75 -1.89
N ASP A 311 -14.80 12.82 -2.62
CA ASP A 311 -15.76 13.52 -3.48
C ASP A 311 -15.22 13.53 -4.92
N GLU A 312 -16.08 13.23 -5.87
CA GLU A 312 -15.77 13.28 -7.29
C GLU A 312 -16.93 13.85 -8.07
N ASP A 313 -16.70 15.01 -8.70
CA ASP A 313 -17.66 15.67 -9.60
C ASP A 313 -17.24 15.44 -11.04
N ASN A 314 -18.10 14.82 -11.83
CA ASN A 314 -17.85 14.54 -13.24
C ASN A 314 -18.87 15.25 -14.13
N ASP A 315 -18.40 15.98 -15.12
CA ASP A 315 -19.20 16.47 -16.24
C ASP A 315 -18.77 15.74 -17.52
N PHE A 316 -19.73 15.18 -18.23
CA PHE A 316 -19.48 14.44 -19.45
C PHE A 316 -20.18 15.11 -20.63
N LYS A 317 -19.46 15.21 -21.76
CA LYS A 317 -20.00 15.67 -23.04
C LYS A 317 -19.70 14.65 -24.11
N ASN A 318 -20.76 14.07 -24.68
CA ASN A 318 -20.65 13.15 -25.80
C ASN A 318 -20.70 13.94 -27.11
N GLU A 319 -19.68 13.78 -27.91
CA GLU A 319 -19.46 14.50 -29.16
C GLU A 319 -19.55 13.55 -30.35
N ASN A 320 -20.27 13.97 -31.39
CA ASN A 320 -20.20 13.30 -32.70
C ASN A 320 -18.89 13.71 -33.40
N PRO A 321 -17.96 12.79 -33.67
CA PRO A 321 -16.66 13.12 -34.21
C PRO A 321 -16.67 13.62 -35.66
N GLN A 322 -17.79 13.42 -36.41
CA GLN A 322 -17.90 13.87 -37.80
C GLN A 322 -18.17 15.37 -37.95
N ASN A 323 -18.90 15.94 -36.97
CA ASN A 323 -19.32 17.35 -37.05
C ASN A 323 -19.05 18.16 -35.78
N GLY A 324 -18.50 17.53 -34.74
CA GLY A 324 -18.17 18.16 -33.43
C GLY A 324 -19.39 18.56 -32.59
N MET A 325 -20.60 18.13 -32.98
CA MET A 325 -21.82 18.47 -32.24
C MET A 325 -21.91 17.66 -30.97
N ILE A 326 -22.30 18.28 -29.85
CA ILE A 326 -22.62 17.61 -28.61
C ILE A 326 -23.97 16.91 -28.78
N VAL A 327 -23.99 15.59 -28.59
CA VAL A 327 -25.18 14.76 -28.79
C VAL A 327 -25.82 14.37 -27.46
N ALA A 328 -25.08 14.42 -26.38
CA ALA A 328 -25.60 14.20 -25.02
C ALA A 328 -24.66 14.83 -23.98
N GLU A 329 -25.26 15.30 -22.90
CA GLU A 329 -24.53 15.75 -21.69
C GLU A 329 -25.09 15.06 -20.47
N ASP A 330 -24.22 14.60 -19.57
CA ASP A 330 -24.58 14.03 -18.29
C ASP A 330 -23.56 14.46 -17.22
N ASN A 331 -23.98 14.52 -15.97
CA ASN A 331 -23.11 14.72 -14.85
C ASN A 331 -23.29 13.62 -13.80
N GLN A 332 -22.26 13.42 -12.98
CA GLN A 332 -22.22 12.41 -11.96
C GLN A 332 -21.47 12.95 -10.74
N PHE A 333 -22.10 12.85 -9.57
CA PHE A 333 -21.52 13.23 -8.30
C PHE A 333 -21.37 11.97 -7.45
N ILE A 334 -20.12 11.62 -7.14
CA ILE A 334 -19.77 10.45 -6.32
C ILE A 334 -19.25 10.96 -4.98
N ASN A 335 -19.86 10.46 -3.90
CA ASN A 335 -19.40 10.69 -2.54
C ASN A 335 -19.22 9.34 -1.83
N HIS A 336 -18.06 9.19 -1.18
CA HIS A 336 -17.77 8.06 -0.31
C HIS A 336 -17.26 8.58 1.02
N ASP A 337 -18.04 8.35 2.06
CA ASP A 337 -17.76 8.71 3.43
C ASP A 337 -17.48 7.45 4.25
N LYS A 338 -16.34 7.42 4.98
CA LYS A 338 -15.90 6.24 5.71
C LYS A 338 -15.34 6.61 7.08
N HIS A 339 -15.95 6.03 8.12
CA HIS A 339 -15.50 6.15 9.50
C HIS A 339 -14.96 4.81 9.98
N ASN A 340 -13.75 4.81 10.52
CA ASN A 340 -13.11 3.65 11.13
C ASN A 340 -12.78 3.94 12.58
N TYR A 341 -13.19 3.06 13.45
CA TYR A 341 -12.83 3.04 14.86
C TYR A 341 -12.02 1.77 15.10
N PHE A 342 -10.85 1.92 15.68
CA PHE A 342 -9.96 0.83 16.02
C PHE A 342 -9.53 0.96 17.46
N TRP A 343 -9.61 -0.12 18.22
CA TRP A 343 -9.08 -0.18 19.59
C TRP A 343 -8.37 -1.50 19.81
N LYS A 344 -7.27 -1.44 20.57
CA LYS A 344 -6.42 -2.59 20.86
C LYS A 344 -5.96 -2.53 22.30
N ILE A 345 -6.08 -3.67 23.00
CA ILE A 345 -5.47 -3.91 24.31
C ILE A 345 -4.55 -5.10 24.14
N HIS A 346 -3.29 -4.96 24.54
CA HIS A 346 -2.30 -6.01 24.43
C HIS A 346 -1.54 -6.14 25.74
N TYR A 347 -1.58 -7.32 26.32
CA TYR A 347 -0.84 -7.70 27.52
C TYR A 347 0.20 -8.76 27.14
N ARG A 348 1.47 -8.48 27.48
CA ARG A 348 2.58 -9.40 27.38
C ARG A 348 3.09 -9.72 28.78
N HIS A 349 3.10 -10.99 29.15
CA HIS A 349 3.52 -11.45 30.46
C HIS A 349 4.71 -12.42 30.37
N PRO A 350 5.86 -12.15 31.03
CA PRO A 350 6.91 -13.12 31.17
C PRO A 350 6.50 -14.15 32.26
N PHE A 351 6.12 -15.36 31.83
CA PHE A 351 5.68 -16.43 32.74
C PHE A 351 6.84 -17.09 33.46
N ALA A 352 7.96 -17.23 32.78
CA ALA A 352 9.20 -17.80 33.25
C ALA A 352 10.35 -17.22 32.45
N GLU A 353 11.58 -17.58 32.82
CA GLU A 353 12.74 -17.21 32.03
C GLU A 353 12.55 -17.64 30.57
N LYS A 354 12.53 -16.64 29.64
CA LYS A 354 12.39 -16.85 28.19
C LYS A 354 11.04 -17.47 27.74
N LEU A 355 10.00 -17.49 28.60
CA LEU A 355 8.64 -17.90 28.25
C LEU A 355 7.68 -16.74 28.43
N PHE A 356 6.93 -16.40 27.38
CA PHE A 356 6.07 -15.23 27.33
C PHE A 356 4.66 -15.60 26.86
N LEU A 357 3.69 -15.03 27.54
CA LEU A 357 2.29 -15.05 27.14
C LEU A 357 1.94 -13.71 26.49
N HIS A 358 1.30 -13.74 25.34
CA HIS A 358 0.65 -12.59 24.73
C HIS A 358 -0.85 -12.83 24.74
N ALA A 359 -1.61 -11.89 25.27
CA ALA A 359 -3.06 -11.93 25.29
C ALA A 359 -3.61 -10.55 24.96
N GLY A 360 -4.73 -10.46 24.29
CA GLY A 360 -5.32 -9.17 24.03
C GLY A 360 -6.61 -9.22 23.23
N TYR A 361 -7.07 -8.03 22.91
CA TYR A 361 -8.31 -7.79 22.20
C TYR A 361 -8.13 -6.67 21.18
N ILE A 362 -8.67 -6.88 20.00
CA ILE A 362 -8.76 -5.87 18.93
C ILE A 362 -10.23 -5.73 18.56
N GLY A 363 -10.74 -4.50 18.64
CA GLY A 363 -12.04 -4.16 18.11
C GLY A 363 -11.91 -3.25 16.90
N ARG A 364 -12.76 -3.44 15.92
CA ARG A 364 -12.82 -2.62 14.73
C ARG A 364 -14.25 -2.42 14.28
N LEU A 365 -14.65 -1.15 14.13
CA LEU A 365 -15.91 -0.75 13.53
C LEU A 365 -15.63 0.11 12.30
N THR A 366 -16.13 -0.31 11.15
CA THR A 366 -16.08 0.44 9.89
C THR A 366 -17.51 0.76 9.49
N GLN A 367 -17.78 2.03 9.19
CA GLN A 367 -19.04 2.51 8.65
C GLN A 367 -18.77 3.29 7.37
N GLU A 368 -19.48 2.95 6.31
CA GLU A 368 -19.26 3.54 4.98
C GLU A 368 -20.60 3.92 4.37
N THR A 369 -20.64 5.08 3.72
CA THR A 369 -21.76 5.54 2.92
C THR A 369 -21.25 5.88 1.52
N TYR A 370 -21.86 5.26 0.52
CA TYR A 370 -21.63 5.55 -0.89
C TYR A 370 -22.85 6.22 -1.46
N THR A 371 -22.67 7.35 -2.11
CA THR A 371 -23.72 8.07 -2.82
C THR A 371 -23.26 8.33 -4.25
N ASN A 372 -24.10 8.04 -5.19
CA ASN A 372 -23.91 8.34 -6.61
C ASN A 372 -25.14 9.02 -7.14
N GLU A 373 -25.02 10.26 -7.60
CA GLU A 373 -26.10 11.04 -8.20
C GLU A 373 -25.77 11.31 -9.67
N VAL A 374 -26.66 10.90 -10.56
CA VAL A 374 -26.49 11.07 -12.01
C VAL A 374 -27.65 11.91 -12.51
N ASN A 375 -27.32 12.94 -13.31
CA ASN A 375 -28.30 13.74 -14.02
C ASN A 375 -27.98 13.75 -15.52
N ASN A 376 -29.01 13.70 -16.35
CA ASN A 376 -28.92 13.85 -17.80
C ASN A 376 -29.44 15.24 -18.20
N LYS A 377 -28.83 15.87 -19.17
CA LYS A 377 -29.30 17.14 -19.72
C LYS A 377 -30.27 16.87 -20.86
N GLN A 378 -31.51 17.37 -20.73
CA GLN A 378 -32.55 17.31 -21.75
C GLN A 378 -33.06 18.74 -22.00
N GLU A 379 -33.06 19.19 -23.24
CA GLU A 379 -33.53 20.53 -23.62
C GLU A 379 -33.01 21.68 -22.72
N GLU A 380 -31.69 21.65 -22.41
CA GLU A 380 -30.98 22.62 -21.54
C GLU A 380 -31.35 22.51 -20.02
N ILE A 381 -32.15 21.52 -19.60
CA ILE A 381 -32.53 21.27 -18.19
C ILE A 381 -31.86 20.00 -17.70
N TRP A 382 -31.23 20.09 -16.53
CA TRP A 382 -30.70 18.93 -15.82
C TRP A 382 -31.83 18.16 -15.15
N GLN A 383 -31.95 16.87 -15.45
CA GLN A 383 -32.95 15.97 -14.89
C GLN A 383 -32.26 14.81 -14.19
N ALA A 384 -32.67 14.55 -12.95
CA ALA A 384 -32.17 13.41 -12.19
C ALA A 384 -32.45 12.09 -12.92
N ASN A 385 -31.47 11.18 -12.89
CA ASN A 385 -31.58 9.83 -13.42
C ASN A 385 -31.65 8.82 -12.26
N PRO A 386 -32.83 8.48 -11.73
CA PRO A 386 -32.95 7.58 -10.59
C PRO A 386 -32.46 6.15 -10.88
N ALA A 387 -32.44 5.73 -12.15
CA ALA A 387 -31.99 4.39 -12.52
C ALA A 387 -30.45 4.23 -12.40
N LYS A 388 -29.73 5.35 -12.38
CA LYS A 388 -28.26 5.38 -12.24
C LYS A 388 -27.80 5.98 -10.93
N SER A 389 -28.71 6.56 -10.15
CA SER A 389 -28.43 7.17 -8.85
C SER A 389 -28.70 6.17 -7.73
N TYR A 390 -27.85 6.16 -6.70
CA TYR A 390 -28.01 5.25 -5.56
C TYR A 390 -27.39 5.80 -4.28
N ARG A 391 -27.83 5.23 -3.16
CA ARG A 391 -27.20 5.35 -1.85
C ARG A 391 -27.05 3.95 -1.24
N TYR A 392 -25.85 3.62 -0.81
CA TYR A 392 -25.50 2.36 -0.19
C TYR A 392 -24.77 2.60 1.13
N GLU A 393 -25.21 1.91 2.18
CA GLU A 393 -24.59 1.98 3.51
C GLU A 393 -24.03 0.61 3.88
N PHE A 394 -22.79 0.63 4.37
CA PHE A 394 -22.07 -0.56 4.78
C PHE A 394 -21.53 -0.40 6.20
N THR A 395 -21.73 -1.41 7.03
CA THR A 395 -21.16 -1.46 8.39
C THR A 395 -20.51 -2.82 8.63
N ARG A 396 -19.29 -2.79 9.14
CA ARG A 396 -18.55 -3.99 9.56
C ARG A 396 -18.06 -3.79 10.99
N ASN A 397 -18.43 -4.72 11.89
CA ASN A 397 -17.97 -4.76 13.27
C ASN A 397 -17.23 -6.08 13.50
N LEU A 398 -15.94 -5.99 13.89
CA LEU A 398 -15.06 -7.12 14.14
C LEU A 398 -14.53 -7.05 15.57
N ASN A 399 -14.64 -8.16 16.29
CA ASN A 399 -14.14 -8.32 17.64
C ASN A 399 -13.19 -9.53 17.66
N LEU A 400 -11.92 -9.28 17.84
CA LEU A 400 -10.84 -10.27 17.74
C LEU A 400 -10.16 -10.43 19.10
N PHE A 401 -10.17 -11.62 19.65
CA PHE A 401 -9.44 -12.02 20.85
C PHE A 401 -8.24 -12.83 20.43
N PHE A 402 -7.07 -12.53 20.99
CA PHE A 402 -5.86 -13.26 20.66
C PHE A 402 -5.13 -13.75 21.90
N LEU A 403 -4.50 -14.91 21.74
CA LEU A 403 -3.66 -15.54 22.74
C LEU A 403 -2.49 -16.24 22.05
N SER A 404 -1.26 -16.00 22.50
CA SER A 404 -0.11 -16.79 22.08
C SER A 404 0.84 -17.08 23.21
N LEU A 405 1.55 -18.20 23.09
CA LEU A 405 2.63 -18.62 23.95
C LEU A 405 3.90 -18.69 23.12
N ALA A 406 4.91 -17.93 23.53
CA ALA A 406 6.19 -17.86 22.87
C ALA A 406 7.32 -18.22 23.82
N LYS A 407 8.23 -19.09 23.38
CA LYS A 407 9.40 -19.52 24.14
C LYS A 407 10.68 -19.28 23.35
N LYS A 408 11.69 -18.72 24.02
CA LYS A 408 13.03 -18.53 23.48
C LYS A 408 14.00 -19.42 24.28
N ALA A 409 14.51 -20.48 23.66
CA ALA A 409 15.60 -21.28 24.17
C ALA A 409 16.93 -20.88 23.52
N GLU A 410 18.04 -21.49 23.89
CA GLU A 410 19.37 -21.16 23.32
C GLU A 410 19.44 -21.47 21.84
N VAL A 411 18.96 -22.62 21.41
CA VAL A 411 19.06 -23.10 20.03
C VAL A 411 17.75 -23.07 19.26
N TRP A 412 16.62 -22.76 19.92
CA TRP A 412 15.34 -22.67 19.24
C TRP A 412 14.41 -21.62 19.86
N GLU A 413 13.56 -21.05 19.03
CA GLU A 413 12.45 -20.16 19.41
C GLU A 413 11.16 -20.71 18.83
N GLY A 414 10.09 -20.69 19.60
CA GLY A 414 8.78 -21.18 19.15
C GLY A 414 7.64 -20.29 19.61
N GLU A 415 6.65 -20.15 18.77
CA GLU A 415 5.39 -19.48 19.09
C GLU A 415 4.21 -20.29 18.56
N ILE A 416 3.20 -20.44 19.38
CA ILE A 416 1.89 -20.92 18.98
C ILE A 416 0.85 -19.89 19.41
N GLY A 417 -0.10 -19.59 18.53
CA GLY A 417 -1.11 -18.57 18.79
C GLY A 417 -2.42 -18.90 18.12
N LEU A 418 -3.48 -18.32 18.66
CA LEU A 418 -4.82 -18.41 18.15
C LEU A 418 -5.47 -17.03 18.24
N GLN A 419 -6.13 -16.61 17.16
CA GLN A 419 -7.06 -15.49 17.19
C GLN A 419 -8.47 -16.02 16.97
N ALA A 420 -9.43 -15.53 17.76
CA ALA A 420 -10.85 -15.85 17.66
C ALA A 420 -11.62 -14.57 17.32
N GLU A 421 -12.32 -14.56 16.23
CA GLU A 421 -13.03 -13.42 15.72
C GLU A 421 -14.55 -13.63 15.72
N VAL A 422 -15.29 -12.65 16.26
CA VAL A 422 -16.73 -12.50 16.09
C VAL A 422 -16.99 -11.29 15.20
N GLY A 423 -17.53 -11.53 14.02
CA GLY A 423 -17.82 -10.52 13.01
C GLY A 423 -19.31 -10.31 12.76
N ARG A 424 -19.68 -9.06 12.47
CA ARG A 424 -21.00 -8.68 11.94
C ARG A 424 -20.82 -7.74 10.77
N ARG A 425 -21.49 -8.03 9.67
CA ARG A 425 -21.55 -7.21 8.45
C ARG A 425 -22.98 -6.85 8.15
N GLU A 426 -23.23 -5.59 7.87
CA GLU A 426 -24.52 -5.04 7.49
C GLU A 426 -24.37 -4.29 6.16
N MET A 427 -25.30 -4.51 5.27
CA MET A 427 -25.39 -3.87 3.96
C MET A 427 -26.83 -3.34 3.83
N LYS A 428 -26.97 -2.08 3.49
CA LYS A 428 -28.28 -1.45 3.33
C LYS A 428 -28.32 -0.66 2.01
N GLU A 429 -29.20 -1.10 1.15
CA GLU A 429 -29.67 -0.41 -0.04
C GLU A 429 -31.14 -0.05 0.17
N ALA A 430 -32.08 -0.79 -0.40
CA ALA A 430 -33.51 -0.71 -0.05
C ALA A 430 -33.78 -1.50 1.24
N ASP A 431 -33.21 -2.68 1.37
CA ASP A 431 -33.37 -3.58 2.51
C ASP A 431 -32.02 -3.73 3.27
N LEU A 432 -32.14 -4.03 4.57
CA LEU A 432 -30.99 -4.31 5.44
C LEU A 432 -30.66 -5.80 5.43
N VAL A 433 -29.47 -6.15 4.93
CA VAL A 433 -28.91 -7.50 4.98
C VAL A 433 -27.85 -7.59 6.06
N THR A 434 -28.01 -8.51 7.02
CA THR A 434 -27.07 -8.73 8.12
C THR A 434 -26.45 -10.11 8.03
N THR A 435 -25.12 -10.19 8.08
CA THR A 435 -24.35 -11.44 8.15
C THR A 435 -23.52 -11.46 9.43
N LYS A 436 -23.53 -12.60 10.15
CA LYS A 436 -22.69 -12.84 11.33
C LYS A 436 -21.76 -13.99 11.06
N ALA A 437 -20.53 -13.89 11.58
CA ALA A 437 -19.51 -14.91 11.37
C ALA A 437 -18.70 -15.11 12.66
N PHE A 438 -18.20 -16.34 12.84
CA PHE A 438 -17.21 -16.68 13.84
C PHE A 438 -16.09 -17.44 13.15
N HIS A 439 -14.83 -16.99 13.37
CA HIS A 439 -13.65 -17.60 12.76
C HIS A 439 -12.51 -17.74 13.76
N LEU A 440 -11.69 -18.75 13.53
CA LEU A 440 -10.46 -19.01 14.27
C LEU A 440 -9.29 -18.90 13.29
N TYR A 441 -8.25 -18.16 13.69
CA TYR A 441 -7.02 -17.99 12.92
C TYR A 441 -5.83 -18.53 13.72
N PRO A 442 -5.53 -19.84 13.59
CA PRO A 442 -4.35 -20.43 14.23
C PRO A 442 -3.08 -20.00 13.53
N GLN A 443 -2.02 -19.83 14.32
CA GLN A 443 -0.67 -19.60 13.83
C GLN A 443 0.36 -20.34 14.67
N ALA A 444 1.45 -20.76 14.03
CA ALA A 444 2.58 -21.40 14.70
C ALA A 444 3.87 -21.07 13.98
N ARG A 445 4.95 -20.89 14.73
CA ARG A 445 6.27 -20.67 14.19
C ARG A 445 7.32 -21.36 15.07
N LEU A 446 8.30 -21.96 14.40
CA LEU A 446 9.48 -22.53 15.01
C LEU A 446 10.72 -22.03 14.30
N VAL A 447 11.68 -21.49 15.03
CA VAL A 447 13.00 -21.09 14.52
C VAL A 447 14.04 -21.95 15.22
N TYR A 448 14.95 -22.54 14.45
CA TYR A 448 16.08 -23.30 14.95
C TYR A 448 17.38 -22.60 14.55
N HIS A 449 18.18 -22.22 15.52
CA HIS A 449 19.49 -21.60 15.35
C HIS A 449 20.54 -22.70 15.17
N LEU A 450 21.00 -22.88 13.94
CA LEU A 450 22.08 -23.82 13.61
C LEU A 450 23.42 -23.30 14.13
N THR A 451 23.62 -22.00 13.98
CA THR A 451 24.74 -21.21 14.53
C THR A 451 24.21 -19.78 14.80
N ASP A 452 25.06 -18.91 15.33
CA ASP A 452 24.73 -17.48 15.50
C ASP A 452 24.42 -16.78 14.16
N GLU A 453 24.96 -17.33 13.04
CA GLU A 453 24.84 -16.78 11.68
C GLU A 453 23.81 -17.52 10.82
N GLN A 454 23.31 -18.66 11.29
CA GLN A 454 22.43 -19.54 10.51
C GLN A 454 21.19 -19.93 11.28
N GLN A 455 20.04 -19.78 10.65
CA GLN A 455 18.77 -20.22 11.23
C GLN A 455 17.84 -20.83 10.18
N LEU A 456 17.04 -21.78 10.62
CA LEU A 456 15.97 -22.41 9.88
C LEU A 456 14.64 -22.04 10.56
N ALA A 457 13.65 -21.59 9.81
CA ALA A 457 12.34 -21.25 10.36
C ALA A 457 11.23 -21.96 9.56
N LEU A 458 10.30 -22.57 10.31
CA LEU A 458 9.05 -23.12 9.80
C LEU A 458 7.90 -22.33 10.39
N SER A 459 6.97 -21.87 9.55
CA SER A 459 5.79 -21.14 10.00
C SER A 459 4.53 -21.61 9.31
N TYR A 460 3.42 -21.53 10.02
CA TYR A 460 2.07 -21.73 9.54
C TYR A 460 1.19 -20.62 10.08
N GLN A 461 0.33 -20.06 9.23
CA GLN A 461 -0.71 -19.09 9.62
C GLN A 461 -1.95 -19.20 8.76
N GLN A 462 -3.10 -18.98 9.36
CA GLN A 462 -4.35 -18.77 8.67
C GLN A 462 -4.68 -17.26 8.66
N ARG A 463 -5.10 -16.73 7.52
CA ARG A 463 -5.44 -15.33 7.30
C ARG A 463 -6.72 -15.20 6.49
N VAL A 464 -7.20 -13.96 6.32
CA VAL A 464 -8.45 -13.66 5.60
C VAL A 464 -8.26 -12.47 4.67
N ILE A 465 -8.90 -12.52 3.51
CA ILE A 465 -9.13 -11.36 2.63
C ILE A 465 -10.62 -11.10 2.62
N ARG A 466 -11.01 -9.91 3.02
CA ARG A 466 -12.41 -9.51 3.10
C ARG A 466 -12.81 -8.67 1.89
N PRO A 467 -14.02 -8.88 1.33
CA PRO A 467 -14.56 -7.97 0.34
C PRO A 467 -14.67 -6.55 0.91
N LEU A 468 -14.36 -5.55 0.11
CA LEU A 468 -14.55 -4.15 0.46
C LEU A 468 -16.06 -3.77 0.38
N GLY A 469 -16.45 -2.68 1.03
CA GLY A 469 -17.80 -2.15 0.93
C GLY A 469 -18.20 -1.85 -0.52
N SER A 470 -17.31 -1.24 -1.28
CA SER A 470 -17.47 -0.95 -2.71
C SER A 470 -17.65 -2.21 -3.58
N GLU A 471 -16.98 -3.32 -3.22
CA GLU A 471 -17.10 -4.59 -3.96
C GLU A 471 -18.43 -5.31 -3.70
N LEU A 472 -19.08 -5.02 -2.57
CA LEU A 472 -20.35 -5.60 -2.16
C LEU A 472 -21.57 -4.78 -2.60
N ASN A 473 -21.37 -3.55 -3.05
CA ASN A 473 -22.41 -2.66 -3.56
C ASN A 473 -22.99 -3.23 -4.86
N SER A 474 -24.31 -3.51 -4.93
CA SER A 474 -24.94 -4.12 -6.11
C SER A 474 -25.06 -3.17 -7.30
N TYR A 475 -24.82 -1.90 -7.09
CA TYR A 475 -24.95 -0.88 -8.12
C TYR A 475 -23.84 -0.95 -9.17
N VAL A 476 -24.15 -0.35 -10.30
CA VAL A 476 -23.34 -0.33 -11.49
C VAL A 476 -22.68 1.02 -11.60
N ASP A 477 -21.34 1.07 -11.55
CA ASP A 477 -20.58 2.26 -11.93
C ASP A 477 -20.39 2.27 -13.44
N ASN A 478 -21.08 3.19 -14.10
CA ASN A 478 -21.04 3.41 -15.54
C ASN A 478 -20.47 4.81 -15.91
N SER A 479 -19.57 5.31 -15.12
CA SER A 479 -18.81 6.53 -15.41
C SER A 479 -18.09 6.44 -16.77
N ASP A 480 -17.76 5.22 -17.18
CA ASP A 480 -17.35 4.87 -18.54
C ASP A 480 -18.44 4.01 -19.19
N ALA A 481 -19.05 4.49 -20.27
CA ALA A 481 -20.16 3.82 -20.95
C ALA A 481 -19.81 2.45 -21.55
N THR A 482 -18.51 2.10 -21.63
CA THR A 482 -18.03 0.82 -22.23
C THR A 482 -17.22 -0.01 -21.26
N HIS A 483 -16.97 0.50 -20.04
CA HIS A 483 -16.20 -0.18 -18.99
C HIS A 483 -16.94 -0.01 -17.66
N ILE A 484 -17.80 -0.94 -17.37
CA ILE A 484 -18.76 -0.88 -16.27
C ILE A 484 -18.28 -1.78 -15.13
N PHE A 485 -18.24 -1.25 -13.92
CA PHE A 485 -18.03 -2.04 -12.72
C PHE A 485 -19.35 -2.32 -12.02
N LYS A 486 -19.56 -3.57 -11.63
CA LYS A 486 -20.71 -4.00 -10.84
C LYS A 486 -20.21 -4.71 -9.59
N GLY A 487 -20.62 -4.28 -8.41
CA GLY A 487 -20.33 -4.99 -7.19
C GLY A 487 -21.15 -6.27 -7.06
N ASN A 488 -20.80 -7.10 -6.07
CA ASN A 488 -21.41 -8.40 -5.84
C ASN A 488 -21.71 -8.58 -4.34
N PRO A 489 -22.96 -8.41 -3.90
CA PRO A 489 -23.33 -8.54 -2.49
C PRO A 489 -23.16 -9.96 -1.92
N ASP A 490 -23.06 -10.98 -2.79
CA ASP A 490 -22.88 -12.38 -2.40
C ASP A 490 -21.43 -12.77 -2.15
N LEU A 491 -20.49 -11.83 -2.28
CA LEU A 491 -19.06 -12.10 -2.01
C LEU A 491 -18.85 -12.59 -0.58
N LYS A 492 -18.12 -13.71 -0.49
CA LYS A 492 -17.69 -14.33 0.77
C LYS A 492 -16.24 -13.97 1.04
N ASP A 493 -15.87 -14.00 2.32
CA ASP A 493 -14.49 -13.86 2.74
C ASP A 493 -13.62 -14.99 2.15
N GLU A 494 -12.43 -14.63 1.68
CA GLU A 494 -11.42 -15.57 1.22
C GLU A 494 -10.52 -15.95 2.39
N TYR A 495 -10.36 -17.25 2.66
CA TYR A 495 -9.48 -17.76 3.71
C TYR A 495 -8.21 -18.33 3.12
N VAL A 496 -7.08 -17.99 3.73
CA VAL A 496 -5.75 -18.34 3.25
C VAL A 496 -4.99 -19.13 4.31
N HIS A 497 -4.61 -20.35 4.00
CA HIS A 497 -3.65 -21.14 4.78
C HIS A 497 -2.27 -20.99 4.15
N SER A 498 -1.29 -20.57 4.92
CA SER A 498 0.07 -20.33 4.44
C SER A 498 1.07 -21.12 5.28
N VAL A 499 1.96 -21.87 4.62
CA VAL A 499 3.10 -22.57 5.21
C VAL A 499 4.36 -22.02 4.56
N GLU A 500 5.38 -21.73 5.36
CA GLU A 500 6.70 -21.29 4.89
C GLU A 500 7.81 -22.02 5.64
N LEU A 501 8.78 -22.51 4.87
CA LEU A 501 10.09 -22.96 5.35
C LEU A 501 11.14 -22.01 4.83
N SER A 502 11.86 -21.31 5.70
CA SER A 502 12.92 -20.38 5.31
C SER A 502 14.23 -20.70 6.03
N TYR A 503 15.32 -20.56 5.30
CA TYR A 503 16.67 -20.63 5.84
C TYR A 503 17.31 -19.24 5.73
N GLN A 504 18.13 -18.88 6.67
CA GLN A 504 18.90 -17.66 6.65
C GLN A 504 20.34 -17.93 7.00
N LEU A 505 21.20 -17.29 6.20
CA LEU A 505 22.64 -17.22 6.37
C LEU A 505 23.08 -15.77 6.44
N GLY A 506 23.80 -15.37 7.50
CA GLY A 506 24.37 -14.04 7.64
C GLY A 506 25.86 -14.14 7.99
N ILE A 507 26.75 -14.05 6.98
CA ILE A 507 28.19 -14.10 7.17
C ILE A 507 28.76 -12.71 6.85
N SER A 508 29.35 -12.03 7.83
CA SER A 508 30.06 -10.75 7.66
C SER A 508 29.39 -9.77 6.66
N ASN A 509 29.81 -9.84 5.39
CA ASN A 509 29.38 -8.98 4.28
C ASN A 509 28.38 -9.65 3.32
N PHE A 510 27.88 -10.85 3.65
CA PHE A 510 26.96 -11.61 2.79
C PHE A 510 25.76 -12.12 3.59
N ARG A 511 24.57 -11.89 3.07
CA ARG A 511 23.32 -12.41 3.62
C ARG A 511 22.53 -13.11 2.52
N LEU A 512 21.99 -14.29 2.85
CA LEU A 512 21.20 -15.11 1.93
C LEU A 512 19.98 -15.64 2.67
N ARG A 513 18.82 -15.56 2.03
CA ARG A 513 17.56 -16.09 2.57
C ARG A 513 16.75 -16.76 1.47
N PRO A 514 16.91 -18.08 1.26
CA PRO A 514 15.93 -18.87 0.53
C PRO A 514 14.70 -19.16 1.39
N ALA A 515 13.54 -19.25 0.76
CA ALA A 515 12.30 -19.69 1.37
C ALA A 515 11.47 -20.52 0.39
N LEU A 516 10.82 -21.55 0.90
CA LEU A 516 9.79 -22.32 0.20
C LEU A 516 8.45 -22.00 0.83
N TYR A 517 7.42 -21.77 0.02
CA TYR A 517 6.10 -21.46 0.56
C TYR A 517 4.99 -22.16 -0.19
N PHE A 518 3.92 -22.43 0.52
CA PHE A 518 2.68 -22.95 -0.01
C PHE A 518 1.50 -22.17 0.55
N ARG A 519 0.57 -21.78 -0.33
CA ARG A 519 -0.68 -21.11 0.05
C ARG A 519 -1.86 -21.84 -0.56
N SER A 520 -2.88 -22.10 0.26
CA SER A 520 -4.17 -22.62 -0.19
C SER A 520 -5.25 -21.62 0.16
N ARG A 521 -6.02 -21.17 -0.82
CA ARG A 521 -7.07 -20.18 -0.69
C ARG A 521 -8.43 -20.83 -0.95
N THR A 522 -9.37 -20.57 -0.06
CA THR A 522 -10.78 -20.97 -0.21
C THR A 522 -11.61 -19.74 -0.51
N ASN A 523 -12.54 -19.81 -1.44
CA ASN A 523 -13.36 -18.68 -1.92
C ASN A 523 -12.50 -17.54 -2.48
N ARG A 524 -11.47 -17.84 -3.27
CA ARG A 524 -10.57 -16.80 -3.83
C ARG A 524 -11.39 -15.72 -4.54
N ILE A 525 -11.23 -14.46 -4.12
CA ILE A 525 -11.87 -13.32 -4.76
C ILE A 525 -11.08 -12.96 -6.01
N VAL A 526 -11.74 -13.06 -7.15
CA VAL A 526 -11.17 -12.80 -8.48
C VAL A 526 -12.07 -11.86 -9.26
N GLU A 527 -11.48 -11.08 -10.15
CA GLU A 527 -12.21 -10.20 -11.06
C GLU A 527 -12.44 -10.90 -12.39
N VAL A 528 -13.66 -10.78 -12.92
CA VAL A 528 -14.05 -11.32 -14.21
C VAL A 528 -14.71 -10.24 -15.06
N ALA A 529 -14.55 -10.35 -16.38
CA ALA A 529 -15.17 -9.44 -17.34
C ALA A 529 -16.15 -10.22 -18.21
N GLU A 530 -17.34 -9.69 -18.41
CA GLU A 530 -18.36 -10.22 -19.30
C GLU A 530 -18.77 -9.16 -20.31
N GLN A 531 -18.91 -9.55 -21.58
CA GLN A 531 -19.41 -8.67 -22.62
C GLN A 531 -20.92 -8.83 -22.74
N MET A 532 -21.64 -7.74 -22.52
CA MET A 532 -23.09 -7.64 -22.73
C MET A 532 -23.36 -6.57 -23.80
N SER A 533 -23.67 -7.03 -25.03
CA SER A 533 -23.90 -6.12 -26.17
C SER A 533 -22.66 -5.24 -26.46
N GLU A 534 -22.74 -3.93 -26.27
CA GLU A 534 -21.65 -2.96 -26.50
C GLU A 534 -20.80 -2.73 -25.23
N GLU A 535 -21.23 -3.23 -24.06
CA GLU A 535 -20.67 -2.93 -22.75
C GLU A 535 -19.86 -4.09 -22.21
N THR A 536 -18.72 -3.82 -21.57
CA THR A 536 -17.95 -4.79 -20.78
C THR A 536 -18.24 -4.58 -19.31
N ILE A 537 -18.82 -5.57 -18.65
CA ILE A 537 -19.13 -5.56 -17.23
C ILE A 537 -18.03 -6.29 -16.48
N TRP A 538 -17.40 -5.61 -15.53
CA TRP A 538 -16.42 -6.15 -14.61
C TRP A 538 -17.06 -6.42 -13.26
N GLN A 539 -16.85 -7.61 -12.71
CA GLN A 539 -17.40 -8.00 -11.42
C GLN A 539 -16.41 -8.87 -10.65
N LYS A 540 -16.37 -8.71 -9.33
CA LYS A 540 -15.66 -9.63 -8.45
C LYS A 540 -16.55 -10.82 -8.08
N VAL A 541 -15.98 -12.02 -8.11
CA VAL A 541 -16.66 -13.27 -7.78
C VAL A 541 -15.76 -14.16 -6.95
N ASN A 542 -16.33 -15.10 -6.20
CA ASN A 542 -15.55 -16.12 -5.52
C ASN A 542 -15.26 -17.30 -6.43
N ALA A 543 -14.01 -17.49 -6.83
CA ALA A 543 -13.53 -18.73 -7.38
C ALA A 543 -13.44 -19.79 -6.27
N GLY A 544 -13.36 -21.07 -6.66
CA GLY A 544 -13.23 -22.17 -5.70
C GLY A 544 -11.90 -22.17 -4.94
N ILE A 545 -11.33 -23.34 -4.77
CA ILE A 545 -10.02 -23.51 -4.11
C ILE A 545 -8.92 -23.16 -5.09
N SER A 546 -8.04 -22.24 -4.69
CA SER A 546 -6.83 -21.87 -5.46
C SER A 546 -5.58 -22.19 -4.66
N ARG A 547 -4.49 -22.54 -5.33
CA ARG A 547 -3.23 -22.92 -4.69
C ARG A 547 -2.06 -22.20 -5.33
N SER A 548 -1.10 -21.80 -4.50
CA SER A 548 0.18 -21.28 -4.97
C SER A 548 1.31 -21.99 -4.22
N ALA A 549 2.29 -22.52 -4.93
CA ALA A 549 3.50 -23.08 -4.36
C ALA A 549 4.71 -22.46 -5.04
N GLY A 550 5.68 -22.01 -4.25
CA GLY A 550 6.82 -21.28 -4.80
C GLY A 550 8.07 -21.31 -3.94
N ALA A 551 9.13 -20.79 -4.53
CA ALA A 551 10.42 -20.54 -3.91
C ALA A 551 10.80 -19.07 -4.07
N ASP A 552 11.27 -18.47 -3.00
CA ASP A 552 11.77 -17.10 -2.92
C ASP A 552 13.23 -17.12 -2.50
N LEU A 553 14.05 -16.31 -3.10
CA LEU A 553 15.45 -16.14 -2.75
C LEU A 553 15.76 -14.65 -2.62
N SER A 554 16.33 -14.23 -1.51
CA SER A 554 16.87 -12.88 -1.37
C SER A 554 18.33 -12.93 -0.93
N MET A 555 19.15 -12.07 -1.53
CA MET A 555 20.57 -11.97 -1.30
C MET A 555 20.97 -10.50 -1.15
N ARG A 556 21.84 -10.21 -0.19
CA ARG A 556 22.57 -8.95 -0.06
C ARG A 556 24.05 -9.26 0.11
N TRP A 557 24.88 -8.63 -0.68
CA TRP A 557 26.31 -8.84 -0.70
C TRP A 557 27.06 -7.52 -0.79
N GLN A 558 28.03 -7.31 0.09
CA GLN A 558 28.91 -6.16 0.09
C GLN A 558 30.35 -6.60 -0.25
N PRO A 559 30.65 -6.87 -1.56
CA PRO A 559 31.96 -7.34 -1.98
C PRO A 559 33.08 -6.36 -1.65
N LEU A 560 32.77 -5.09 -1.63
CA LEU A 560 33.69 -3.99 -1.30
C LEU A 560 32.99 -3.07 -0.29
N GLN A 561 33.75 -2.36 0.53
CA GLN A 561 33.19 -1.37 1.47
C GLN A 561 32.39 -0.26 0.77
N VAL A 562 32.66 -0.02 -0.51
CA VAL A 562 32.03 1.01 -1.34
C VAL A 562 30.91 0.48 -2.23
N LEU A 563 30.69 -0.84 -2.29
CA LEU A 563 29.72 -1.45 -3.19
C LEU A 563 28.84 -2.45 -2.45
N THR A 564 27.53 -2.23 -2.49
CA THR A 564 26.52 -3.17 -2.01
C THR A 564 25.66 -3.64 -3.18
N LEU A 565 25.47 -4.94 -3.30
CA LEU A 565 24.64 -5.58 -4.30
C LEU A 565 23.45 -6.27 -3.63
N GLY A 566 22.25 -6.06 -4.13
CA GLY A 566 21.05 -6.75 -3.74
C GLY A 566 20.48 -7.54 -4.92
N ALA A 567 20.00 -8.75 -4.65
CA ALA A 567 19.26 -9.54 -5.63
C ALA A 567 18.12 -10.29 -4.95
N SER A 568 17.00 -10.41 -5.62
CA SER A 568 15.93 -11.31 -5.20
C SER A 568 15.25 -11.92 -6.42
N GLY A 569 14.72 -13.12 -6.22
CA GLY A 569 13.94 -13.83 -7.21
C GLY A 569 12.86 -14.66 -6.53
N ASN A 570 11.71 -14.73 -7.16
CA ASN A 570 10.59 -15.52 -6.71
C ASN A 570 10.06 -16.31 -7.90
N VAL A 571 9.82 -17.60 -7.74
CA VAL A 571 9.20 -18.44 -8.75
C VAL A 571 8.09 -19.25 -8.09
N PHE A 572 6.91 -19.25 -8.70
CA PHE A 572 5.77 -19.95 -8.15
C PHE A 572 4.84 -20.45 -9.25
N ARG A 573 4.14 -21.52 -8.95
CA ARG A 573 3.00 -21.97 -9.72
C ARG A 573 1.73 -21.46 -9.06
N ASP A 574 0.97 -20.65 -9.78
CA ASP A 574 -0.37 -20.21 -9.35
C ASP A 574 -1.44 -21.04 -10.04
N GLU A 575 -2.49 -21.41 -9.31
CA GLU A 575 -3.64 -22.18 -9.80
C GLU A 575 -4.94 -21.46 -9.41
N ILE A 576 -5.85 -21.30 -10.37
CA ILE A 576 -7.19 -20.75 -10.15
C ILE A 576 -8.22 -21.77 -10.64
N ASP A 577 -9.19 -22.13 -9.78
CA ASP A 577 -10.31 -22.99 -10.17
C ASP A 577 -11.44 -22.16 -10.77
N GLY A 578 -11.45 -22.04 -12.10
CA GLY A 578 -12.46 -21.32 -12.87
C GLY A 578 -13.79 -22.06 -13.05
N ARG A 579 -13.88 -23.34 -12.65
CA ARG A 579 -15.08 -24.15 -12.85
C ARG A 579 -16.28 -23.64 -12.06
N THR A 580 -16.03 -23.10 -10.86
CA THR A 580 -17.09 -22.57 -9.98
C THR A 580 -17.67 -21.25 -10.46
N ILE A 581 -17.01 -20.59 -11.40
CA ILE A 581 -17.41 -19.30 -11.95
C ILE A 581 -17.72 -19.35 -13.46
N GLY A 582 -17.95 -20.57 -13.99
CA GLY A 582 -18.40 -20.76 -15.38
C GLY A 582 -17.29 -20.75 -16.46
N TYR A 583 -16.02 -20.63 -16.09
CA TYR A 583 -14.90 -20.58 -17.04
C TYR A 583 -14.18 -21.93 -17.24
N GLY A 584 -14.92 -23.02 -17.15
CA GLY A 584 -14.65 -24.35 -17.72
C GLY A 584 -13.54 -25.15 -17.05
N GLU A 585 -12.38 -24.64 -16.71
CA GLU A 585 -11.23 -25.43 -16.29
C GLU A 585 -10.43 -24.79 -15.14
N LYS A 586 -9.66 -25.64 -14.44
CA LYS A 586 -8.56 -25.17 -13.61
C LYS A 586 -7.45 -24.65 -14.50
N LYS A 587 -7.10 -23.39 -14.31
CA LYS A 587 -5.96 -22.77 -14.99
C LYS A 587 -4.76 -22.70 -14.06
N SER A 588 -3.58 -22.92 -14.59
CA SER A 588 -2.32 -22.74 -13.85
C SER A 588 -1.25 -22.13 -14.73
N LEU A 589 -0.37 -21.32 -14.10
CA LEU A 589 0.74 -20.67 -14.77
C LEU A 589 1.96 -20.69 -13.85
N TRP A 590 3.14 -20.89 -14.42
CA TRP A 590 4.39 -20.60 -13.75
C TRP A 590 4.67 -19.10 -13.86
N CYS A 591 4.68 -18.45 -12.72
CA CYS A 591 4.98 -17.03 -12.58
C CYS A 591 6.33 -16.87 -11.88
N TRP A 592 7.07 -15.83 -12.24
CA TRP A 592 8.32 -15.50 -11.58
C TRP A 592 8.59 -14.01 -11.65
N ASP A 593 9.36 -13.54 -10.70
CA ASP A 593 9.88 -12.19 -10.68
C ASP A 593 11.34 -12.18 -10.23
N VAL A 594 12.10 -11.23 -10.74
CA VAL A 594 13.47 -10.99 -10.33
C VAL A 594 13.70 -9.50 -10.12
N LYS A 595 14.56 -9.19 -9.18
CA LYS A 595 14.94 -7.82 -8.85
C LYS A 595 16.43 -7.77 -8.56
N GLY A 596 17.06 -6.69 -9.01
CA GLY A 596 18.45 -6.37 -8.73
C GLY A 596 18.61 -4.95 -8.23
N SER A 597 19.58 -4.71 -7.34
CA SER A 597 19.99 -3.38 -6.91
C SER A 597 21.51 -3.30 -6.75
N ALA A 598 22.07 -2.14 -7.02
CA ALA A 598 23.45 -1.80 -6.77
C ALA A 598 23.53 -0.42 -6.13
N GLU A 599 24.23 -0.34 -5.01
CA GLU A 599 24.54 0.90 -4.30
C GLU A 599 26.04 1.08 -4.29
N TRP A 600 26.52 2.17 -4.89
CA TRP A 600 27.94 2.46 -5.04
C TRP A 600 28.29 3.81 -4.40
N LEU A 601 29.19 3.77 -3.43
CA LEU A 601 29.86 4.93 -2.85
C LEU A 601 31.01 5.35 -3.76
N ILE A 602 30.75 6.18 -4.77
CA ILE A 602 31.77 6.67 -5.73
C ILE A 602 32.84 7.45 -4.97
N THR A 603 32.40 8.27 -4.01
CA THR A 603 33.22 8.94 -3.01
C THR A 603 32.55 8.84 -1.64
N PRO A 604 33.20 9.19 -0.52
CA PRO A 604 32.57 9.21 0.81
C PRO A 604 31.31 10.10 0.91
N THR A 605 31.11 10.96 -0.09
CA THR A 605 29.98 11.90 -0.16
C THR A 605 29.11 11.77 -1.41
N THR A 606 29.49 10.90 -2.37
CA THR A 606 28.75 10.67 -3.62
C THR A 606 28.24 9.25 -3.68
N HIS A 607 26.92 9.08 -3.75
CA HIS A 607 26.23 7.79 -3.77
C HIS A 607 25.48 7.62 -5.09
N LEU A 608 25.71 6.53 -5.77
CA LEU A 608 24.94 6.08 -6.94
C LEU A 608 24.11 4.86 -6.54
N GLN A 609 22.86 4.88 -6.86
CA GLN A 609 21.95 3.75 -6.70
C GLN A 609 21.31 3.42 -8.04
N ILE A 610 21.27 2.15 -8.38
CA ILE A 610 20.51 1.62 -9.52
C ILE A 610 19.73 0.43 -9.02
N ASP A 611 18.46 0.37 -9.34
CA ASP A 611 17.60 -0.79 -9.05
C ASP A 611 16.69 -1.07 -10.24
N GLY A 612 16.27 -2.32 -10.35
CA GLY A 612 15.32 -2.71 -11.38
C GLY A 612 14.69 -4.05 -11.09
N PHE A 613 13.55 -4.28 -11.73
CA PHE A 613 12.85 -5.54 -11.63
C PHE A 613 12.24 -5.98 -12.97
N TYR A 614 11.98 -7.25 -13.07
CA TYR A 614 11.19 -7.88 -14.12
C TYR A 614 10.16 -8.81 -13.49
N VAL A 615 8.93 -8.76 -13.99
CA VAL A 615 7.82 -9.65 -13.61
C VAL A 615 7.36 -10.40 -14.86
N SER A 616 7.26 -11.73 -14.77
CA SER A 616 6.72 -12.57 -15.84
C SER A 616 5.22 -12.38 -15.98
N ASP A 617 4.63 -13.05 -16.97
CA ASP A 617 3.18 -13.16 -17.10
C ASP A 617 2.54 -13.66 -15.78
N GLN A 618 1.38 -13.09 -15.42
CA GLN A 618 0.61 -13.43 -14.23
C GLN A 618 -0.76 -13.99 -14.59
N LEU A 619 -1.19 -15.01 -13.85
CA LEU A 619 -2.45 -15.71 -14.11
C LEU A 619 -3.66 -14.86 -13.68
N THR A 620 -4.67 -14.79 -14.56
CA THR A 620 -6.02 -14.31 -14.24
C THR A 620 -7.05 -15.40 -14.55
N PRO A 621 -8.29 -15.33 -14.03
CA PRO A 621 -9.31 -16.35 -14.31
C PRO A 621 -9.59 -16.54 -15.79
N GLN A 622 -9.54 -15.46 -16.56
CA GLN A 622 -9.92 -15.43 -17.96
C GLN A 622 -8.73 -15.30 -18.92
N GLY A 623 -7.50 -15.16 -18.41
CA GLY A 623 -6.32 -14.97 -19.23
C GLY A 623 -5.06 -14.71 -18.45
N LYS A 624 -4.37 -13.61 -18.76
CA LYS A 624 -3.10 -13.23 -18.09
C LYS A 624 -2.81 -11.73 -18.17
N VAL A 625 -2.05 -11.24 -17.22
CA VAL A 625 -1.34 -9.96 -17.31
C VAL A 625 0.05 -10.24 -17.89
N LYS A 626 0.44 -9.51 -18.94
CA LYS A 626 1.75 -9.67 -19.59
C LYS A 626 2.92 -9.25 -18.68
N SER A 627 4.08 -9.76 -19.02
CA SER A 627 5.34 -9.40 -18.36
C SER A 627 5.67 -7.90 -18.47
N ARG A 628 6.36 -7.37 -17.46
CA ARG A 628 6.81 -5.97 -17.42
C ARG A 628 8.14 -5.81 -16.68
N TYR A 629 8.85 -4.73 -16.95
CA TYR A 629 10.09 -4.41 -16.26
C TYR A 629 10.23 -2.91 -16.00
N VAL A 630 11.05 -2.58 -15.01
CA VAL A 630 11.38 -1.19 -14.64
C VAL A 630 12.83 -1.11 -14.21
N VAL A 631 13.49 -0.03 -14.56
CA VAL A 631 14.82 0.34 -14.07
C VAL A 631 14.79 1.76 -13.54
N ASN A 632 15.33 1.96 -12.35
CA ASN A 632 15.45 3.25 -11.67
C ASN A 632 16.90 3.59 -11.42
N ALA A 633 17.21 4.88 -11.33
CA ALA A 633 18.54 5.37 -10.99
C ALA A 633 18.46 6.58 -10.06
N GLY A 634 19.41 6.68 -9.13
CA GLY A 634 19.53 7.80 -8.20
C GLY A 634 20.99 8.17 -7.96
N LEU A 635 21.29 9.47 -7.93
CA LEU A 635 22.59 10.01 -7.59
C LEU A 635 22.41 11.03 -6.47
N SER A 636 23.16 10.86 -5.38
CA SER A 636 23.13 11.77 -4.24
C SER A 636 24.51 12.29 -3.90
N GLN A 637 24.59 13.58 -3.62
CA GLN A 637 25.82 14.27 -3.21
C GLN A 637 25.63 14.98 -1.88
N TYR A 638 26.48 14.70 -0.91
CA TYR A 638 26.51 15.36 0.38
C TYR A 638 27.50 16.51 0.42
N PHE A 639 27.08 17.58 1.10
CA PHE A 639 27.86 18.79 1.38
C PHE A 639 27.75 19.15 2.86
N LEU A 640 28.51 20.15 3.31
CA LEU A 640 28.45 20.73 4.64
C LEU A 640 28.49 19.66 5.76
N GLN A 641 29.52 18.79 5.71
CA GLN A 641 29.66 17.70 6.68
C GLN A 641 28.42 16.79 6.74
N LYS A 642 27.83 16.50 5.59
CA LYS A 642 26.63 15.69 5.40
C LYS A 642 25.30 16.34 5.88
N ARG A 643 25.31 17.62 6.25
CA ARG A 643 24.07 18.34 6.60
C ARG A 643 23.21 18.66 5.39
N LEU A 644 23.80 18.93 4.23
CA LEU A 644 23.08 19.18 2.97
C LEU A 644 23.26 18.00 2.03
N CYS A 645 22.16 17.45 1.54
CA CYS A 645 22.13 16.43 0.51
C CYS A 645 21.40 16.96 -0.74
N ALA A 646 22.05 16.87 -1.90
CA ALA A 646 21.41 17.06 -3.20
C ALA A 646 21.23 15.69 -3.87
N SER A 647 20.02 15.37 -4.29
CA SER A 647 19.68 14.09 -4.91
C SER A 647 19.01 14.29 -6.25
N LEU A 648 19.47 13.57 -7.27
CA LEU A 648 18.79 13.41 -8.55
C LEU A 648 18.26 11.97 -8.64
N SER A 649 16.95 11.79 -8.84
CA SER A 649 16.36 10.47 -9.04
C SER A 649 15.55 10.41 -10.34
N VAL A 650 15.63 9.27 -11.02
CA VAL A 650 14.85 8.97 -12.22
C VAL A 650 14.18 7.62 -12.02
N HIS A 651 12.87 7.62 -11.95
CA HIS A 651 12.05 6.42 -11.93
C HIS A 651 11.65 6.03 -13.33
N ASN A 652 11.64 4.72 -13.60
CA ASN A 652 11.33 4.13 -14.91
C ASN A 652 12.15 4.77 -16.05
N LEU A 653 13.47 4.64 -15.95
CA LEU A 653 14.45 5.27 -16.84
C LEU A 653 14.17 5.04 -18.34
N PHE A 654 13.66 3.85 -18.68
CA PHE A 654 13.40 3.43 -20.07
C PHE A 654 11.95 3.65 -20.53
N ASP A 655 11.08 4.23 -19.68
CA ASP A 655 9.65 4.43 -19.98
C ASP A 655 8.91 3.14 -20.34
N SER A 656 9.26 2.06 -19.64
CA SER A 656 8.84 0.69 -19.95
C SER A 656 7.66 0.18 -19.11
N LEU A 657 7.19 0.98 -18.13
CA LEU A 657 6.11 0.57 -17.24
C LEU A 657 4.76 0.66 -17.92
N GLU A 658 4.34 -0.46 -18.47
CA GLU A 658 3.05 -0.67 -19.10
C GLU A 658 2.43 -1.96 -18.55
N GLU A 659 1.14 -1.97 -18.34
CA GLU A 659 0.41 -3.15 -17.91
C GLU A 659 -0.58 -3.58 -18.98
N THR A 660 -0.35 -4.75 -19.58
CA THR A 660 -1.20 -5.32 -20.61
C THR A 660 -1.94 -6.54 -20.06
N THR A 661 -3.27 -6.48 -20.04
CA THR A 661 -4.15 -7.59 -19.66
C THR A 661 -4.74 -8.21 -20.93
N LEU A 662 -4.61 -9.54 -21.02
CA LEU A 662 -5.23 -10.34 -22.07
C LEU A 662 -6.32 -11.20 -21.45
N ILE A 663 -7.52 -11.13 -22.03
CA ILE A 663 -8.65 -12.02 -21.72
C ILE A 663 -8.97 -12.83 -22.96
N SER A 664 -9.16 -14.13 -22.75
CA SER A 664 -9.57 -15.06 -23.79
C SER A 664 -10.60 -16.02 -23.22
N THR A 665 -11.84 -15.84 -23.62
CA THR A 665 -12.96 -16.72 -23.30
C THR A 665 -13.62 -17.19 -24.59
N PRO A 666 -14.51 -18.21 -24.57
CA PRO A 666 -15.23 -18.63 -25.77
C PRO A 666 -16.01 -17.52 -26.47
N ASN A 667 -16.45 -16.50 -25.72
CA ASN A 667 -17.33 -15.43 -26.20
C ASN A 667 -16.64 -14.10 -26.40
N MET A 668 -15.39 -13.94 -25.91
CA MET A 668 -14.71 -12.63 -25.89
C MET A 668 -13.20 -12.78 -25.95
N GLN A 669 -12.58 -11.99 -26.82
CA GLN A 669 -11.13 -11.73 -26.82
C GLN A 669 -10.93 -10.26 -26.47
N MET A 670 -10.11 -9.97 -25.44
CA MET A 670 -9.84 -8.59 -25.05
C MET A 670 -8.34 -8.39 -24.81
N GLU A 671 -7.83 -7.29 -25.32
CA GLU A 671 -6.55 -6.71 -24.95
C GLU A 671 -6.78 -5.35 -24.32
N GLN A 672 -6.25 -5.15 -23.13
CA GLN A 672 -6.32 -3.91 -22.38
C GLN A 672 -4.91 -3.47 -22.03
N ILE A 673 -4.53 -2.27 -22.44
CA ILE A 673 -3.21 -1.67 -22.18
C ILE A 673 -3.40 -0.46 -21.27
N ARG A 674 -2.71 -0.46 -20.14
CA ARG A 674 -2.69 0.64 -19.19
C ARG A 674 -1.28 1.19 -19.10
N ASN A 675 -1.13 2.48 -19.35
CA ASN A 675 0.11 3.20 -19.18
C ASN A 675 -0.15 4.41 -18.26
N ARG A 676 0.78 4.68 -17.38
CA ARG A 676 0.76 5.86 -16.51
C ARG A 676 2.03 6.64 -16.77
N ASP A 677 2.01 7.97 -16.51
CA ASP A 677 3.20 8.82 -16.60
C ASP A 677 4.40 8.14 -15.93
N ALA A 678 5.20 7.53 -16.76
CA ALA A 678 6.03 6.44 -16.33
C ALA A 678 7.43 6.93 -15.98
N ARG A 679 7.99 7.92 -16.71
CA ARG A 679 9.31 8.47 -16.42
C ARG A 679 9.19 9.70 -15.52
N VAL A 680 9.54 9.53 -14.24
CA VAL A 680 9.47 10.60 -13.24
C VAL A 680 10.86 10.96 -12.77
N SER A 681 11.26 12.22 -12.93
CA SER A 681 12.57 12.72 -12.49
C SER A 681 12.40 13.79 -11.42
N TRP A 682 13.22 13.73 -10.39
CA TRP A 682 13.26 14.67 -9.28
C TRP A 682 14.67 15.13 -8.98
N LEU A 683 14.82 16.44 -8.73
CA LEU A 683 15.99 17.03 -8.06
C LEU A 683 15.54 17.49 -6.68
N THR A 684 16.24 17.06 -5.63
CA THR A 684 15.88 17.41 -4.24
C THR A 684 17.07 17.89 -3.47
N LEU A 685 16.81 18.85 -2.61
CA LEU A 685 17.72 19.34 -1.60
C LEU A 685 17.13 19.02 -0.22
N THR A 686 17.92 18.37 0.64
CA THR A 686 17.57 18.09 2.03
C THR A 686 18.61 18.69 2.94
N TYR A 687 18.17 19.46 3.93
CA TYR A 687 19.03 20.05 4.93
C TYR A 687 18.64 19.57 6.33
N LYS A 688 19.65 19.07 7.08
CA LYS A 688 19.53 18.63 8.47
C LYS A 688 20.25 19.64 9.37
N PHE A 689 19.52 20.22 10.35
CA PHE A 689 20.05 21.20 11.28
C PHE A 689 20.86 20.57 12.40
#